data_c6be658975309f248777b63ffcb0f7d3
#
_entry.id   c6be658975309f248777b63ffcb0f7d3
#
_cell.length_a   1.000
_cell.length_b   1.000
_cell.length_c   1.000
_cell.angle_alpha   90.00
_cell.angle_beta   90.00
_cell.angle_gamma   90.00
#
_symmetry.space_group_name_H-M   'P 1'
#
loop_
_entity.id
_entity.type
_entity.pdbx_description
1 polymer ?
#
loop_
_entity_poly.entity_id
_entity_poly.type
_entity_poly.pdbx_seq_one_letter_code
_entity_poly.pdbx_strand_id
1 'polypeptide(L)'
;GAIAYLGKPATGSEGSFVNEWLQAVGGGERVNFDLLTQNSQTAANKIAFGRADIPEYAFEKAGILLNFSADFLENWGNSVENARRFADMHAYKNGKKNRFIHISPHVSLTGAKSDRWIAINPGTEGLVALAIASVIQEGNETYRFLTKYLKAFTPEKVAEATGVSAEILRELANDAMEHGPVLALGGGNVSATDQNVETLVAVNILNAVSGALNKTIRFYDQTAAESSTHQDLTQLISDLEAGKIKLLIIDDSNPVYALPPSLGFKQAIKKAFVVSLASQKSETSHSANLVLPALTAYESWGDAFPRSGVRSIQQPVMSTVNTFDAKAREDILLSVAQNVNNKSFSGNSSYLDYLQNNWKKIQRKVGDTKKFESFWIGVLENGGLFEKPKYIRAYLNRKVTSVKVNDPGLAGNEGLTLLPTTSLLIGDGSGANKPWLQEVPHPMSQIVWDSWVEINPDTAQKLGINDRAIIEVTTPHGSVNATAYYHFGINRNAIAIPMGQGHQNSGNVADGFGINVMNLLSEKMDTAGNFALVSTQAKLKMVNEKSYTVNTDGNARQLGRDIAAATTVEELNSGGAHHGGHKRPVEFYPDRAETAGYYKPYRWGMTIDLDRCNGCSACVVACYAENNIPVVGKIRTAIGREMSWIRLERYIEGYGDDFETRFSPMLCQQCGNAGCETVCPVYATYHNPEGLNAMIYNRCVGTRYCSNNCAYKVRRFNWFDYEFPAPLDQQLNTTITTREVGVMEKCTFCVQRIKTAKYDAKNLGRDLEDGEVVTACQQTCPTKAITFGNLMDPESKVSKNALLDDSEKRDRQYEVLAELNYKPAITYLKKVNTRVVVGYESDSHGSQEPEQSHG
;
A
#
# COMPACT_ATOMS: atom_id res chain seq x y z
N GLY A 1 29.91 -25.56 6.32
CA GLY A 1 29.50 -26.43 5.58
C GLY A 1 29.05 -26.35 4.14
N ALA A 2 28.58 -27.48 3.66
CA ALA A 2 28.11 -27.62 2.29
C ALA A 2 26.62 -27.32 2.12
N ILE A 3 25.97 -26.77 3.16
CA ILE A 3 24.52 -26.49 3.22
C ILE A 3 24.33 -24.99 3.30
N ALA A 4 23.41 -24.46 2.50
CA ALA A 4 22.91 -23.09 2.63
C ALA A 4 21.38 -23.08 2.72
N TYR A 5 20.87 -22.13 3.50
CA TYR A 5 19.44 -21.85 3.65
C TYR A 5 19.17 -20.42 3.21
N LEU A 6 18.33 -20.24 2.22
CA LEU A 6 17.90 -18.94 1.70
C LEU A 6 16.41 -18.75 1.98
N GLY A 7 16.07 -17.78 2.82
CA GLY A 7 14.68 -17.53 3.20
C GLY A 7 14.42 -16.05 3.48
N LYS A 8 13.19 -15.71 3.85
CA LYS A 8 12.83 -14.35 4.24
C LYS A 8 13.39 -14.00 5.63
N PRO A 9 13.60 -12.72 5.96
CA PRO A 9 13.93 -12.29 7.31
C PRO A 9 12.84 -12.69 8.31
N ALA A 10 13.20 -13.33 9.41
CA ALA A 10 12.29 -13.75 10.47
C ALA A 10 12.62 -13.05 11.79
N THR A 11 11.62 -12.50 12.46
CA THR A 11 11.78 -11.73 13.70
C THR A 11 11.40 -12.49 14.98
N GLY A 12 10.77 -13.64 14.85
CA GLY A 12 10.28 -14.49 15.93
C GLY A 12 11.11 -15.75 16.19
N SER A 13 10.41 -16.79 16.63
CA SER A 13 10.98 -18.09 16.95
C SER A 13 11.56 -18.81 15.74
N GLU A 14 11.02 -18.56 14.54
CA GLU A 14 11.47 -19.17 13.28
C GLU A 14 12.97 -18.90 13.03
N GLY A 15 13.42 -17.65 13.25
CA GLY A 15 14.82 -17.30 13.07
C GLY A 15 15.78 -18.15 13.91
N SER A 16 15.44 -18.34 15.19
CA SER A 16 16.20 -19.20 16.11
C SER A 16 16.13 -20.68 15.70
N PHE A 17 14.94 -21.12 15.29
CA PHE A 17 14.71 -22.51 14.85
C PHE A 17 15.58 -22.89 13.65
N VAL A 18 15.62 -22.05 12.61
CA VAL A 18 16.45 -22.31 11.42
C VAL A 18 17.93 -22.35 11.79
N ASN A 19 18.42 -21.48 12.66
CA ASN A 19 19.81 -21.48 13.10
C ASN A 19 20.14 -22.77 13.92
N GLU A 20 19.27 -23.19 14.83
CA GLU A 20 19.40 -24.44 15.57
C GLU A 20 19.35 -25.65 14.64
N TRP A 21 18.48 -25.60 13.62
CA TRP A 21 18.38 -26.65 12.60
C TRP A 21 19.69 -26.82 11.81
N LEU A 22 20.25 -25.70 11.31
CA LEU A 22 21.54 -25.74 10.59
C LEU A 22 22.64 -26.38 11.43
N GLN A 23 22.70 -26.04 12.74
CA GLN A 23 23.66 -26.68 13.65
C GLN A 23 23.42 -28.19 13.81
N ALA A 24 22.15 -28.60 13.91
CA ALA A 24 21.75 -29.98 14.08
C ALA A 24 22.13 -30.86 12.88
N VAL A 25 22.10 -30.34 11.66
CA VAL A 25 22.45 -31.08 10.43
C VAL A 25 23.93 -30.96 10.05
N GLY A 26 24.78 -30.47 10.94
CA GLY A 26 26.24 -30.44 10.74
C GLY A 26 26.81 -29.07 10.33
N GLY A 27 26.04 -28.00 10.47
CA GLY A 27 26.43 -26.63 10.17
C GLY A 27 26.10 -26.22 8.73
N GLY A 28 25.84 -24.93 8.55
CA GLY A 28 25.49 -24.34 7.26
C GLY A 28 25.42 -22.82 7.34
N GLU A 29 25.22 -22.17 6.20
CA GLU A 29 25.05 -20.75 6.07
C GLU A 29 23.56 -20.41 5.96
N ARG A 30 23.14 -19.34 6.62
CA ARG A 30 21.82 -18.75 6.46
C ARG A 30 21.95 -17.39 5.79
N VAL A 31 21.29 -17.22 4.65
CA VAL A 31 21.16 -15.96 3.95
C VAL A 31 19.68 -15.56 3.94
N ASN A 32 19.37 -14.35 4.38
CA ASN A 32 18.05 -13.79 4.26
C ASN A 32 17.96 -12.97 2.97
N PHE A 33 16.88 -13.15 2.21
CA PHE A 33 16.61 -12.38 1.00
C PHE A 33 15.27 -11.66 1.09
N ASP A 34 15.36 -10.36 0.98
CA ASP A 34 14.22 -9.46 0.79
C ASP A 34 14.66 -8.35 -0.17
N LEU A 35 13.99 -8.25 -1.33
CA LEU A 35 14.30 -7.22 -2.32
C LEU A 35 14.08 -5.80 -1.77
N LEU A 36 13.12 -5.64 -0.87
CA LEU A 36 12.69 -4.36 -0.29
C LEU A 36 13.25 -4.14 1.11
N THR A 37 14.50 -4.50 1.32
CA THR A 37 15.17 -4.43 2.62
C THR A 37 15.33 -2.99 3.16
N GLN A 38 15.33 -2.85 4.48
CA GLN A 38 15.64 -1.60 5.18
C GLN A 38 17.11 -1.53 5.69
N ASN A 39 18.00 -2.36 5.17
CA ASN A 39 19.39 -2.45 5.64
C ASN A 39 20.17 -1.14 5.44
N SER A 40 19.93 -0.39 4.36
CA SER A 40 20.52 0.94 4.15
C SER A 40 20.09 1.92 5.25
N GLN A 41 18.83 1.84 5.70
CA GLN A 41 18.31 2.65 6.81
C GLN A 41 19.02 2.31 8.14
N THR A 42 19.21 1.01 8.43
CA THR A 42 19.93 0.57 9.64
C THR A 42 21.40 0.97 9.58
N ALA A 43 22.04 0.91 8.43
CA ALA A 43 23.42 1.37 8.23
C ALA A 43 23.55 2.88 8.45
N ALA A 44 22.64 3.67 7.87
CA ALA A 44 22.60 5.12 8.08
C ALA A 44 22.37 5.49 9.56
N ASN A 45 21.47 4.80 10.25
CA ASN A 45 21.22 5.00 11.67
C ASN A 45 22.44 4.62 12.53
N LYS A 46 23.19 3.58 12.15
CA LYS A 46 24.44 3.19 12.81
C LYS A 46 25.50 4.32 12.70
N ILE A 47 25.60 4.96 11.53
CA ILE A 47 26.49 6.12 11.32
C ILE A 47 25.99 7.32 12.13
N ALA A 48 24.71 7.65 12.01
CA ALA A 48 24.14 8.88 12.56
C ALA A 48 23.95 8.82 14.09
N PHE A 49 23.54 7.68 14.63
CA PHE A 49 23.11 7.54 16.02
C PHE A 49 23.86 6.44 16.79
N GLY A 50 24.77 5.71 16.13
CA GLY A 50 25.47 4.57 16.71
C GLY A 50 24.59 3.33 16.92
N ARG A 51 23.44 3.24 16.25
CA ARG A 51 22.43 2.18 16.39
C ARG A 51 21.99 1.67 15.03
N ALA A 52 21.99 0.35 14.87
CA ALA A 52 21.51 -0.32 13.66
C ALA A 52 20.02 -0.72 13.75
N ASP A 53 19.19 0.09 14.35
CA ASP A 53 17.76 -0.16 14.55
C ASP A 53 16.92 0.74 13.68
N ILE A 54 15.71 0.30 13.34
CA ILE A 54 14.66 1.16 12.80
C ILE A 54 13.94 1.82 13.98
N PRO A 55 13.92 3.17 14.07
CA PRO A 55 13.21 3.87 15.14
C PRO A 55 11.70 3.80 14.95
N GLU A 56 10.96 4.14 15.98
CA GLU A 56 9.57 4.51 15.83
C GLU A 56 9.47 5.90 15.19
N TYR A 57 8.65 6.02 14.17
CA TYR A 57 8.24 7.27 13.55
C TYR A 57 6.89 7.69 14.12
N ALA A 58 6.89 8.65 15.04
CA ALA A 58 5.68 9.09 15.74
C ALA A 58 4.96 10.18 14.94
N PHE A 59 4.30 9.76 13.85
CA PHE A 59 3.54 10.65 12.95
C PHE A 59 2.59 11.57 13.72
N GLU A 60 1.86 11.03 14.68
CA GLU A 60 0.85 11.75 15.46
C GLU A 60 1.42 12.92 16.26
N LYS A 61 2.74 13.04 16.37
CA LYS A 61 3.44 14.14 17.04
C LYS A 61 4.01 15.18 16.09
N ALA A 62 3.96 14.91 14.78
CA ALA A 62 4.50 15.81 13.78
C ALA A 62 3.49 16.92 13.45
N GLY A 63 3.97 18.15 13.39
CA GLY A 63 3.25 19.28 12.84
C GLY A 63 3.49 19.42 11.33
N ILE A 64 4.68 18.97 10.88
CA ILE A 64 5.03 18.88 9.46
C ILE A 64 5.80 17.58 9.16
N LEU A 65 5.41 16.92 8.09
CA LEU A 65 6.07 15.75 7.53
C LEU A 65 6.81 16.15 6.24
N LEU A 66 8.13 15.97 6.21
CA LEU A 66 8.98 16.10 5.03
C LEU A 66 9.36 14.70 4.57
N ASN A 67 8.86 14.28 3.44
CA ASN A 67 9.05 12.92 2.94
C ASN A 67 9.95 12.89 1.72
N PHE A 68 11.14 12.33 1.86
CA PHE A 68 12.15 12.15 0.82
C PHE A 68 11.98 10.76 0.21
N SER A 69 11.00 10.61 -0.68
CA SER A 69 10.73 9.40 -1.46
C SER A 69 10.38 8.14 -0.66
N ALA A 70 10.02 8.22 0.63
CA ALA A 70 9.58 7.05 1.39
C ALA A 70 8.10 6.75 1.14
N ASP A 71 7.79 5.60 0.54
CA ASP A 71 6.41 5.19 0.20
C ASP A 71 5.71 4.55 1.40
N PHE A 72 5.58 5.30 2.49
CA PHE A 72 5.13 4.83 3.81
C PHE A 72 3.64 4.44 3.87
N LEU A 73 2.83 4.81 2.89
CA LEU A 73 1.44 4.36 2.73
C LEU A 73 1.32 3.10 1.87
N GLU A 74 2.43 2.62 1.30
CA GLU A 74 2.49 1.48 0.38
C GLU A 74 3.33 0.33 0.97
N ASN A 75 4.62 0.29 0.67
CA ASN A 75 5.47 -0.85 1.01
C ASN A 75 6.67 -0.50 1.93
N TRP A 76 6.82 0.77 2.33
CA TRP A 76 7.90 1.19 3.22
C TRP A 76 7.54 0.95 4.69
N GLY A 77 8.32 0.13 5.37
CA GLY A 77 8.11 -0.19 6.78
C GLY A 77 6.77 -0.87 7.08
N ASN A 78 6.09 -0.48 8.15
CA ASN A 78 4.76 -0.99 8.50
C ASN A 78 3.67 -0.08 7.94
N SER A 79 3.30 -0.28 6.67
CA SER A 79 2.37 0.58 5.95
C SER A 79 0.98 0.69 6.60
N VAL A 80 0.47 -0.36 7.23
CA VAL A 80 -0.84 -0.33 7.90
C VAL A 80 -0.81 0.55 9.15
N GLU A 81 0.23 0.42 9.99
CA GLU A 81 0.43 1.29 11.16
C GLU A 81 0.71 2.73 10.74
N ASN A 82 1.57 2.91 9.73
CA ASN A 82 1.90 4.22 9.18
C ASN A 82 0.66 4.92 8.62
N ALA A 83 -0.19 4.23 7.84
CA ALA A 83 -1.42 4.78 7.30
C ALA A 83 -2.38 5.24 8.41
N ARG A 84 -2.51 4.45 9.50
CA ARG A 84 -3.32 4.81 10.66
C ARG A 84 -2.81 6.08 11.34
N ARG A 85 -1.53 6.09 11.70
CA ARG A 85 -0.89 7.22 12.38
C ARG A 85 -0.83 8.47 11.52
N PHE A 86 -0.56 8.31 10.22
CA PHE A 86 -0.59 9.41 9.26
C PHE A 86 -1.98 10.01 9.13
N ALA A 87 -3.03 9.20 8.96
CA ALA A 87 -4.40 9.70 8.89
C ALA A 87 -4.83 10.44 10.17
N ASP A 88 -4.31 10.03 11.34
CA ASP A 88 -4.57 10.74 12.59
C ASP A 88 -3.77 12.05 12.71
N MET A 89 -2.58 12.14 12.12
CA MET A 89 -1.76 13.34 12.03
C MET A 89 -2.32 14.35 11.02
N HIS A 90 -2.66 13.89 9.80
CA HIS A 90 -2.95 14.74 8.64
C HIS A 90 -4.44 15.09 8.50
N ALA A 91 -5.35 14.40 9.21
CA ALA A 91 -6.77 14.75 9.18
C ALA A 91 -7.03 16.14 9.78
N TYR A 92 -7.93 16.90 9.15
CA TYR A 92 -8.43 18.18 9.69
C TYR A 92 -9.10 17.95 11.04
N LYS A 93 -8.66 18.70 12.06
CA LYS A 93 -9.19 18.64 13.43
C LYS A 93 -9.05 20.00 14.11
N ASN A 94 -10.08 20.44 14.84
CA ASN A 94 -10.04 21.66 15.66
C ASN A 94 -9.56 22.89 14.89
N GLY A 95 -10.05 23.09 13.67
CA GLY A 95 -9.67 24.25 12.85
C GLY A 95 -8.27 24.16 12.22
N LYS A 96 -7.57 23.03 12.34
CA LYS A 96 -6.18 22.88 11.88
C LYS A 96 -5.97 21.59 11.10
N LYS A 97 -4.98 21.63 10.21
CA LYS A 97 -4.44 20.47 9.51
C LYS A 97 -2.91 20.55 9.51
N ASN A 98 -2.25 19.47 9.90
CA ASN A 98 -0.79 19.37 9.84
C ASN A 98 -0.34 19.21 8.39
N ARG A 99 0.89 19.65 8.09
CA ARG A 99 1.41 19.70 6.72
C ARG A 99 2.11 18.42 6.32
N PHE A 100 1.97 18.06 5.04
CA PHE A 100 2.70 16.97 4.41
C PHE A 100 3.29 17.43 3.08
N ILE A 101 4.62 17.46 2.98
CA ILE A 101 5.38 17.81 1.76
C ILE A 101 6.10 16.57 1.28
N HIS A 102 5.87 16.20 0.01
CA HIS A 102 6.51 15.07 -0.66
C HIS A 102 7.60 15.57 -1.61
N ILE A 103 8.85 15.19 -1.34
CA ILE A 103 10.06 15.58 -2.06
C ILE A 103 10.57 14.33 -2.76
N SER A 104 10.33 14.23 -4.07
CA SER A 104 10.56 12.97 -4.80
C SER A 104 10.58 13.21 -6.31
N PRO A 105 11.28 12.38 -7.09
CA PRO A 105 11.16 12.38 -8.55
C PRO A 105 9.83 11.79 -9.05
N HIS A 106 9.03 11.17 -8.16
CA HIS A 106 7.83 10.45 -8.54
C HIS A 106 6.72 10.59 -7.49
N VAL A 107 5.49 10.80 -7.93
CA VAL A 107 4.30 10.83 -7.08
C VAL A 107 3.65 9.45 -7.06
N SER A 108 3.97 8.69 -6.03
CA SER A 108 3.31 7.43 -5.68
C SER A 108 1.95 7.68 -5.01
N LEU A 109 1.26 6.63 -4.57
CA LEU A 109 0.06 6.77 -3.73
C LEU A 109 0.35 7.58 -2.45
N THR A 110 1.54 7.43 -1.88
CA THR A 110 2.00 8.24 -0.75
C THR A 110 2.08 9.72 -1.14
N GLY A 111 2.73 10.03 -2.26
CA GLY A 111 2.84 11.39 -2.78
C GLY A 111 1.49 12.01 -3.14
N ALA A 112 0.53 11.21 -3.61
CA ALA A 112 -0.84 11.64 -3.93
C ALA A 112 -1.63 12.18 -2.71
N LYS A 113 -1.17 11.90 -1.48
CA LYS A 113 -1.76 12.44 -0.25
C LYS A 113 -1.04 13.67 0.27
N SER A 114 0.04 14.12 -0.37
CA SER A 114 0.76 15.32 0.06
C SER A 114 -0.05 16.59 -0.19
N ASP A 115 0.20 17.60 0.63
CA ASP A 115 -0.33 18.96 0.41
C ASP A 115 0.45 19.66 -0.70
N ARG A 116 1.74 19.29 -0.87
CA ARG A 116 2.61 19.79 -1.94
C ARG A 116 3.62 18.74 -2.34
N TRP A 117 3.78 18.55 -3.64
CA TRP A 117 4.87 17.80 -4.23
C TRP A 117 5.98 18.73 -4.71
N ILE A 118 7.22 18.38 -4.40
CA ILE A 118 8.42 19.05 -4.91
C ILE A 118 9.14 18.06 -5.82
N ALA A 119 9.07 18.30 -7.11
CA ALA A 119 9.76 17.50 -8.11
C ALA A 119 11.27 17.74 -8.02
N ILE A 120 12.03 16.69 -7.77
CA ILE A 120 13.50 16.74 -7.71
C ILE A 120 14.11 15.84 -8.77
N ASN A 121 15.36 16.11 -9.12
CA ASN A 121 16.14 15.19 -9.96
C ASN A 121 16.38 13.86 -9.21
N PRO A 122 16.29 12.70 -9.89
CA PRO A 122 16.45 11.39 -9.25
C PRO A 122 17.77 11.26 -8.48
N GLY A 123 17.68 10.77 -7.22
CA GLY A 123 18.83 10.52 -6.35
C GLY A 123 19.38 11.75 -5.63
N THR A 124 18.74 12.92 -5.72
CA THR A 124 19.20 14.16 -5.08
C THR A 124 18.48 14.48 -3.76
N GLU A 125 17.69 13.55 -3.22
CA GLU A 125 16.96 13.68 -1.95
C GLU A 125 17.89 14.12 -0.80
N GLY A 126 19.09 13.54 -0.72
CA GLY A 126 20.08 13.85 0.30
C GLY A 126 20.59 15.29 0.23
N LEU A 127 20.78 15.82 -0.98
CA LEU A 127 21.19 17.22 -1.19
C LEU A 127 20.11 18.19 -0.73
N VAL A 128 18.84 17.92 -1.07
CA VAL A 128 17.69 18.71 -0.60
C VAL A 128 17.58 18.68 0.93
N ALA A 129 17.72 17.49 1.55
CA ALA A 129 17.68 17.37 3.00
C ALA A 129 18.80 18.18 3.68
N LEU A 130 20.04 18.16 3.14
CA LEU A 130 21.13 18.96 3.67
C LEU A 130 20.96 20.46 3.41
N ALA A 131 20.35 20.86 2.30
CA ALA A 131 20.06 22.27 2.03
C ALA A 131 19.08 22.84 3.06
N ILE A 132 17.98 22.13 3.32
CA ILE A 132 17.03 22.48 4.38
C ILE A 132 17.73 22.52 5.75
N ALA A 133 18.54 21.51 6.05
CA ALA A 133 19.31 21.44 7.30
C ALA A 133 20.30 22.59 7.44
N SER A 134 20.89 23.09 6.34
CA SER A 134 21.84 24.19 6.38
C SER A 134 21.18 25.51 6.82
N VAL A 135 19.97 25.77 6.34
CA VAL A 135 19.18 26.95 6.72
C VAL A 135 18.72 26.86 8.18
N ILE A 136 18.18 25.71 8.60
CA ILE A 136 17.72 25.51 9.99
C ILE A 136 18.91 25.60 10.98
N GLN A 137 20.12 25.21 10.57
CA GLN A 137 21.32 25.27 11.40
C GLN A 137 21.82 26.70 11.58
N GLU A 138 21.48 27.66 10.73
CA GLU A 138 21.84 29.07 10.88
C GLU A 138 21.28 29.61 12.20
N GLY A 139 22.18 29.98 13.11
CA GLY A 139 21.80 30.44 14.45
C GLY A 139 21.51 29.36 15.49
N ASN A 140 21.55 28.08 15.11
CA ASN A 140 21.38 26.95 16.05
C ASN A 140 22.71 26.51 16.64
N GLU A 141 22.87 26.68 17.96
CA GLU A 141 24.11 26.35 18.66
C GLU A 141 24.24 24.86 19.03
N THR A 142 23.15 24.11 18.98
CA THR A 142 23.09 22.71 19.48
C THR A 142 24.06 21.78 18.75
N TYR A 143 24.19 21.96 17.45
CA TYR A 143 25.06 21.14 16.59
C TYR A 143 26.13 21.96 15.86
N ARG A 144 26.85 22.85 16.57
CA ARG A 144 27.92 23.69 16.01
C ARG A 144 28.93 22.95 15.15
N PHE A 145 29.19 21.67 15.41
CA PHE A 145 30.12 20.86 14.62
C PHE A 145 29.63 20.61 13.19
N LEU A 146 28.34 20.76 12.88
CA LEU A 146 27.77 20.66 11.55
C LEU A 146 27.96 21.92 10.71
N THR A 147 28.19 23.10 11.31
CA THR A 147 28.22 24.38 10.60
C THR A 147 29.21 24.42 9.45
N LYS A 148 30.43 23.87 9.65
CA LYS A 148 31.44 23.79 8.57
C LYS A 148 31.02 22.82 7.47
N TYR A 149 30.44 21.68 7.84
CA TYR A 149 29.97 20.65 6.92
C TYR A 149 28.81 21.16 6.05
N LEU A 150 27.80 21.76 6.65
CA LEU A 150 26.59 22.24 5.97
C LEU A 150 26.83 23.44 5.05
N LYS A 151 27.93 24.20 5.22
CA LYS A 151 28.31 25.27 4.29
C LYS A 151 28.54 24.80 2.84
N ALA A 152 28.75 23.51 2.63
CA ALA A 152 28.87 22.92 1.28
C ALA A 152 27.50 22.74 0.60
N PHE A 153 26.39 22.77 1.36
CA PHE A 153 25.06 22.40 0.92
C PHE A 153 24.04 23.53 1.10
N THR A 154 24.45 24.79 0.89
CA THR A 154 23.48 25.91 0.93
C THR A 154 22.51 25.79 -0.25
N PRO A 155 21.27 26.32 -0.14
CA PRO A 155 20.29 26.28 -1.22
C PRO A 155 20.84 26.65 -2.59
N GLU A 156 21.66 27.70 -2.68
CA GLU A 156 22.27 28.17 -3.95
C GLU A 156 23.25 27.15 -4.57
N LYS A 157 23.93 26.38 -3.74
CA LYS A 157 24.94 25.41 -4.22
C LYS A 157 24.33 24.11 -4.74
N VAL A 158 23.13 23.77 -4.27
CA VAL A 158 22.49 22.50 -4.63
C VAL A 158 21.33 22.66 -5.61
N ALA A 159 20.89 23.89 -5.87
CA ALA A 159 19.73 24.17 -6.70
C ALA A 159 19.82 23.56 -8.11
N GLU A 160 20.96 23.70 -8.76
CA GLU A 160 21.19 23.14 -10.11
C GLU A 160 21.14 21.61 -10.11
N ALA A 161 21.83 20.97 -9.18
CA ALA A 161 21.86 19.50 -9.09
C ALA A 161 20.50 18.90 -8.76
N THR A 162 19.73 19.56 -7.88
CA THR A 162 18.43 19.08 -7.44
C THR A 162 17.28 19.40 -8.39
N GLY A 163 17.45 20.42 -9.25
CA GLY A 163 16.38 20.97 -10.09
C GLY A 163 15.37 21.82 -9.28
N VAL A 164 15.67 22.15 -8.01
CA VAL A 164 14.81 22.94 -7.13
C VAL A 164 15.44 24.29 -6.86
N SER A 165 14.68 25.39 -7.04
CA SER A 165 15.24 26.73 -6.82
C SER A 165 15.65 26.95 -5.35
N ALA A 166 16.66 27.80 -5.14
CA ALA A 166 17.14 28.14 -3.80
C ALA A 166 16.03 28.78 -2.93
N GLU A 167 15.11 29.48 -3.59
CA GLU A 167 13.94 30.11 -2.93
C GLU A 167 13.01 29.05 -2.33
N ILE A 168 12.63 28.01 -3.11
CA ILE A 168 11.81 26.89 -2.64
C ILE A 168 12.52 26.15 -1.51
N LEU A 169 13.84 25.92 -1.62
CA LEU A 169 14.58 25.25 -0.54
C LEU A 169 14.58 26.04 0.77
N ARG A 170 14.62 27.38 0.71
CA ARG A 170 14.47 28.24 1.89
C ARG A 170 13.05 28.23 2.43
N GLU A 171 12.05 28.28 1.55
CA GLU A 171 10.64 28.18 1.93
C GLU A 171 10.39 26.88 2.71
N LEU A 172 10.87 25.73 2.23
CA LEU A 172 10.76 24.44 2.92
C LEU A 172 11.42 24.46 4.31
N ALA A 173 12.57 25.11 4.44
CA ALA A 173 13.24 25.23 5.74
C ALA A 173 12.45 26.13 6.70
N ASN A 174 11.87 27.23 6.23
CA ASN A 174 11.02 28.12 7.01
C ASN A 174 9.73 27.40 7.44
N ASP A 175 9.08 26.69 6.54
CA ASP A 175 7.91 25.85 6.86
C ASP A 175 8.23 24.82 7.96
N ALA A 176 9.38 24.17 7.87
CA ALA A 176 9.83 23.21 8.88
C ALA A 176 10.04 23.86 10.27
N MET A 177 10.53 25.11 10.31
CA MET A 177 10.71 25.84 11.58
C MET A 177 9.39 26.35 12.15
N GLU A 178 8.48 26.80 11.30
CA GLU A 178 7.20 27.40 11.71
C GLU A 178 6.19 26.33 12.18
N HIS A 179 6.12 25.19 11.46
CA HIS A 179 5.09 24.17 11.66
C HIS A 179 5.58 22.91 12.41
N GLY A 180 6.77 22.97 13.03
CA GLY A 180 7.28 21.82 13.81
C GLY A 180 6.35 21.40 14.96
N PRO A 181 6.58 20.21 15.55
CA PRO A 181 7.73 19.32 15.36
C PRO A 181 7.79 18.68 13.97
N VAL A 182 9.02 18.62 13.44
CA VAL A 182 9.29 17.99 12.15
C VAL A 182 9.34 16.48 12.28
N LEU A 183 8.93 15.78 11.20
CA LEU A 183 9.29 14.38 10.94
C LEU A 183 9.81 14.31 9.51
N ALA A 184 11.08 13.95 9.31
CA ALA A 184 11.64 13.70 7.99
C ALA A 184 11.82 12.20 7.77
N LEU A 185 11.27 11.68 6.67
CA LEU A 185 11.38 10.28 6.25
C LEU A 185 12.18 10.16 4.96
N GLY A 186 12.85 9.02 4.75
CA GLY A 186 13.58 8.72 3.53
C GLY A 186 13.74 7.21 3.32
N GLY A 187 14.26 6.81 2.15
CA GLY A 187 14.61 5.43 1.87
C GLY A 187 13.55 4.61 1.15
N GLY A 188 12.78 5.23 0.28
CA GLY A 188 11.93 4.50 -0.68
C GLY A 188 12.72 3.95 -1.87
N ASN A 189 12.08 3.10 -2.67
CA ASN A 189 12.73 2.44 -3.81
C ASN A 189 13.22 3.43 -4.87
N VAL A 190 12.46 4.51 -5.10
CA VAL A 190 12.79 5.53 -6.09
C VAL A 190 13.94 6.47 -5.66
N SER A 191 14.42 6.34 -4.41
CA SER A 191 15.64 7.00 -3.91
C SER A 191 16.81 6.04 -3.70
N ALA A 192 16.64 4.75 -4.00
CA ALA A 192 17.64 3.70 -3.75
C ALA A 192 18.77 3.72 -4.81
N THR A 193 19.61 4.75 -4.75
CA THR A 193 20.85 4.88 -5.55
C THR A 193 22.02 4.18 -4.86
N ASP A 194 23.20 4.19 -5.48
CA ASP A 194 24.44 3.75 -4.86
C ASP A 194 24.89 4.65 -3.67
N GLN A 195 24.24 5.82 -3.49
CA GLN A 195 24.40 6.72 -2.35
C GLN A 195 23.21 6.70 -1.38
N ASN A 196 22.44 5.60 -1.34
CA ASN A 196 21.22 5.53 -0.51
C ASN A 196 21.53 5.70 1.00
N VAL A 197 22.61 5.09 1.50
CA VAL A 197 23.04 5.25 2.89
C VAL A 197 23.38 6.71 3.21
N GLU A 198 24.10 7.38 2.34
CA GLU A 198 24.51 8.78 2.46
C GLU A 198 23.30 9.71 2.45
N THR A 199 22.33 9.45 1.57
CA THR A 199 21.02 10.14 1.54
C THR A 199 20.29 10.01 2.85
N LEU A 200 20.24 8.82 3.41
CA LEU A 200 19.56 8.55 4.69
C LEU A 200 20.30 9.19 5.89
N VAL A 201 21.62 9.29 5.83
CA VAL A 201 22.39 10.08 6.82
C VAL A 201 22.04 11.55 6.71
N ALA A 202 21.86 12.10 5.51
CA ALA A 202 21.43 13.48 5.31
C ALA A 202 20.04 13.76 5.91
N VAL A 203 19.07 12.86 5.71
CA VAL A 203 17.74 12.93 6.33
C VAL A 203 17.84 12.85 7.86
N ASN A 204 18.73 12.00 8.40
CA ASN A 204 18.99 11.91 9.82
C ASN A 204 19.62 13.18 10.41
N ILE A 205 20.49 13.88 9.67
CA ILE A 205 21.02 15.20 10.04
C ILE A 205 19.88 16.21 10.11
N LEU A 206 19.02 16.26 9.10
CA LEU A 206 17.83 17.14 9.10
C LEU A 206 16.94 16.89 10.31
N ASN A 207 16.63 15.64 10.63
CA ASN A 207 15.86 15.27 11.82
C ASN A 207 16.52 15.73 13.13
N ALA A 208 17.84 15.71 13.20
CA ALA A 208 18.55 16.16 14.38
C ALA A 208 18.51 17.69 14.54
N VAL A 209 18.82 18.45 13.48
CA VAL A 209 18.86 19.92 13.54
C VAL A 209 17.48 20.56 13.70
N SER A 210 16.42 19.92 13.16
CA SER A 210 15.03 20.34 13.36
C SER A 210 14.43 19.94 14.70
N GLY A 211 15.18 19.22 15.56
CA GLY A 211 14.73 18.81 16.87
C GLY A 211 13.73 17.65 16.89
N ALA A 212 13.64 16.87 15.81
CA ALA A 212 12.80 15.67 15.69
C ALA A 212 13.31 14.51 16.56
N LEU A 213 14.63 14.42 16.74
CA LEU A 213 15.27 13.35 17.51
C LEU A 213 14.77 13.31 18.94
N ASN A 214 14.37 12.11 19.41
CA ASN A 214 13.72 11.83 20.70
C ASN A 214 12.30 12.44 20.87
N LYS A 215 11.72 13.04 19.82
CA LYS A 215 10.33 13.53 19.79
C LYS A 215 9.49 12.76 18.80
N THR A 216 9.67 13.03 17.51
CA THR A 216 9.00 12.35 16.39
C THR A 216 9.76 11.11 15.93
N ILE A 217 11.08 11.02 16.20
CA ILE A 217 11.91 9.83 16.02
C ILE A 217 12.37 9.34 17.37
N ARG A 218 12.01 8.10 17.73
CA ARG A 218 12.29 7.49 19.02
C ARG A 218 12.87 6.10 18.85
N PHE A 219 14.04 5.86 19.47
CA PHE A 219 14.68 4.54 19.43
C PHE A 219 14.21 3.66 20.60
N TYR A 220 13.93 2.39 20.28
CA TYR A 220 13.60 1.39 21.28
C TYR A 220 14.83 0.96 22.10
N ASP A 221 14.62 0.36 23.26
CA ASP A 221 15.69 -0.19 24.13
C ASP A 221 16.28 -1.50 23.61
N GLN A 222 15.63 -2.13 22.61
CA GLN A 222 16.09 -3.36 21.96
C GLN A 222 16.77 -3.03 20.65
N THR A 223 17.89 -3.73 20.36
CA THR A 223 18.56 -3.71 19.07
C THR A 223 17.94 -4.75 18.15
N ALA A 224 17.76 -4.40 16.87
CA ALA A 224 17.38 -5.38 15.86
C ALA A 224 18.52 -6.41 15.65
N ALA A 225 18.14 -7.64 15.29
CA ALA A 225 19.12 -8.63 14.83
C ALA A 225 19.73 -8.15 13.50
N GLU A 226 21.00 -8.46 13.28
CA GLU A 226 21.64 -8.22 11.98
C GLU A 226 20.91 -9.04 10.91
N SER A 227 20.62 -8.41 9.78
CA SER A 227 20.01 -9.03 8.62
C SER A 227 21.04 -9.15 7.51
N SER A 228 20.92 -10.19 6.67
CA SER A 228 21.76 -10.36 5.48
C SER A 228 21.56 -9.19 4.51
N THR A 229 22.60 -8.83 3.82
CA THR A 229 22.60 -7.83 2.74
C THR A 229 22.51 -8.51 1.38
N HIS A 230 22.27 -7.75 0.32
CA HIS A 230 22.35 -8.30 -1.03
C HIS A 230 23.80 -8.70 -1.41
N GLN A 231 24.80 -8.13 -0.73
CA GLN A 231 26.19 -8.56 -0.88
C GLN A 231 26.39 -9.99 -0.32
N ASP A 232 25.74 -10.37 0.79
CA ASP A 232 25.80 -11.76 1.30
C ASP A 232 25.16 -12.73 0.31
N LEU A 233 24.11 -12.29 -0.39
CA LEU A 233 23.49 -13.07 -1.46
C LEU A 233 24.45 -13.26 -2.65
N THR A 234 25.21 -12.22 -3.06
CA THR A 234 26.18 -12.34 -4.13
C THR A 234 27.36 -13.26 -3.73
N GLN A 235 27.72 -13.26 -2.44
CA GLN A 235 28.68 -14.22 -1.90
C GLN A 235 28.16 -15.65 -1.99
N LEU A 236 26.87 -15.89 -1.63
CA LEU A 236 26.22 -17.19 -1.78
C LEU A 236 26.25 -17.67 -3.25
N ILE A 237 25.96 -16.77 -4.21
CA ILE A 237 26.05 -17.10 -5.65
C ILE A 237 27.46 -17.55 -6.01
N SER A 238 28.49 -16.81 -5.60
CA SER A 238 29.89 -17.16 -5.81
C SER A 238 30.25 -18.52 -5.22
N ASP A 239 29.77 -18.83 -4.03
CA ASP A 239 30.03 -20.11 -3.35
C ASP A 239 29.30 -21.30 -4.00
N LEU A 240 28.12 -21.05 -4.58
CA LEU A 240 27.43 -22.03 -5.43
C LEU A 240 28.21 -22.31 -6.71
N GLU A 241 28.68 -21.26 -7.42
CA GLU A 241 29.47 -21.40 -8.63
C GLU A 241 30.78 -22.15 -8.38
N ALA A 242 31.42 -21.84 -7.26
CA ALA A 242 32.64 -22.54 -6.81
C ALA A 242 32.38 -23.98 -6.34
N GLY A 243 31.11 -24.42 -6.28
CA GLY A 243 30.74 -25.78 -5.84
C GLY A 243 30.97 -26.03 -4.35
N LYS A 244 31.13 -25.00 -3.52
CA LYS A 244 31.24 -25.10 -2.06
C LYS A 244 29.91 -25.52 -1.43
N ILE A 245 28.80 -24.99 -1.94
CA ILE A 245 27.45 -25.35 -1.51
C ILE A 245 26.97 -26.55 -2.32
N LYS A 246 26.59 -27.60 -1.64
CA LYS A 246 26.08 -28.88 -2.23
C LYS A 246 24.57 -29.01 -2.09
N LEU A 247 24.01 -28.45 -1.03
CA LEU A 247 22.58 -28.40 -0.75
C LEU A 247 22.16 -26.99 -0.50
N LEU A 248 21.20 -26.50 -1.31
CA LEU A 248 20.55 -25.19 -1.12
C LEU A 248 19.08 -25.41 -0.81
N ILE A 249 18.65 -24.95 0.34
CA ILE A 249 17.24 -24.90 0.71
C ILE A 249 16.74 -23.47 0.47
N ILE A 250 15.67 -23.33 -0.32
CA ILE A 250 15.04 -22.04 -0.60
C ILE A 250 13.63 -22.07 -0.01
N ASP A 251 13.40 -21.18 0.94
CA ASP A 251 12.16 -21.09 1.70
C ASP A 251 11.29 -19.92 1.24
N ASP A 252 10.18 -20.23 0.61
CA ASP A 252 9.10 -19.35 0.17
C ASP A 252 9.58 -18.00 -0.45
N SER A 253 10.71 -18.08 -1.17
CA SER A 253 11.36 -16.95 -1.86
C SER A 253 11.49 -17.25 -3.34
N ASN A 254 11.50 -16.19 -4.17
CA ASN A 254 11.59 -16.32 -5.62
C ASN A 254 12.79 -15.52 -6.23
N PRO A 255 14.03 -15.81 -5.83
CA PRO A 255 15.21 -15.08 -6.32
C PRO A 255 15.47 -15.24 -7.82
N VAL A 256 15.02 -16.33 -8.47
CA VAL A 256 15.15 -16.47 -9.94
C VAL A 256 14.36 -15.40 -10.68
N TYR A 257 13.26 -14.91 -10.13
CA TYR A 257 12.46 -13.81 -10.68
C TYR A 257 12.93 -12.45 -10.19
N ALA A 258 13.25 -12.33 -8.91
CA ALA A 258 13.43 -11.05 -8.21
C ALA A 258 14.86 -10.48 -8.33
N LEU A 259 15.80 -11.21 -8.92
CA LEU A 259 17.19 -10.74 -9.09
C LEU A 259 17.47 -10.32 -10.54
N PRO A 260 18.32 -9.31 -10.74
CA PRO A 260 18.85 -9.02 -12.07
C PRO A 260 19.49 -10.25 -12.69
N PRO A 261 19.18 -10.61 -13.96
CA PRO A 261 19.72 -11.79 -14.62
C PRO A 261 21.25 -11.80 -14.70
N SER A 262 21.89 -10.64 -14.72
CA SER A 262 23.36 -10.47 -14.75
C SER A 262 24.06 -11.09 -13.54
N LEU A 263 23.38 -11.22 -12.40
CA LEU A 263 23.92 -11.91 -11.21
C LEU A 263 24.10 -13.43 -11.38
N GLY A 264 23.54 -14.03 -12.42
CA GLY A 264 23.73 -15.45 -12.73
C GLY A 264 23.10 -16.43 -11.75
N PHE A 265 22.25 -16.00 -10.82
CA PHE A 265 21.65 -16.88 -9.78
C PHE A 265 21.03 -18.14 -10.36
N LYS A 266 20.22 -18.00 -11.43
CA LYS A 266 19.57 -19.15 -12.11
C LYS A 266 20.56 -20.19 -12.65
N GLN A 267 21.77 -19.80 -12.97
CA GLN A 267 22.81 -20.71 -13.43
C GLN A 267 23.60 -21.30 -12.25
N ALA A 268 23.89 -20.50 -11.24
CA ALA A 268 24.62 -20.91 -10.05
C ALA A 268 23.90 -22.02 -9.29
N ILE A 269 22.57 -21.94 -9.13
CA ILE A 269 21.79 -22.96 -8.41
C ILE A 269 21.84 -24.35 -9.06
N LYS A 270 22.14 -24.45 -10.36
CA LYS A 270 22.34 -25.74 -11.04
C LYS A 270 23.55 -26.54 -10.55
N LYS A 271 24.45 -25.92 -9.78
CA LYS A 271 25.65 -26.54 -9.21
C LYS A 271 25.41 -27.23 -7.88
N ALA A 272 24.26 -27.04 -7.26
CA ALA A 272 23.86 -27.63 -5.99
C ALA A 272 22.57 -28.44 -6.15
N PHE A 273 22.27 -29.29 -5.18
CA PHE A 273 20.95 -29.89 -5.05
C PHE A 273 20.02 -28.85 -4.40
N VAL A 274 18.98 -28.44 -5.08
CA VAL A 274 18.07 -27.38 -4.64
C VAL A 274 16.77 -27.99 -4.13
N VAL A 275 16.44 -27.70 -2.88
CA VAL A 275 15.14 -28.00 -2.27
C VAL A 275 14.35 -26.70 -2.11
N SER A 276 13.17 -26.63 -2.68
CA SER A 276 12.25 -25.50 -2.52
C SER A 276 11.14 -25.86 -1.55
N LEU A 277 11.02 -25.13 -0.45
CA LEU A 277 9.87 -25.14 0.45
C LEU A 277 8.94 -24.03 0.00
N ALA A 278 7.89 -24.35 -0.75
CA ALA A 278 7.10 -23.35 -1.43
C ALA A 278 5.59 -23.52 -1.19
N SER A 279 4.93 -22.44 -0.81
CA SER A 279 3.47 -22.37 -0.70
C SER A 279 2.79 -22.13 -2.06
N GLN A 280 3.55 -21.67 -3.07
CA GLN A 280 3.10 -21.38 -4.43
C GLN A 280 4.16 -21.80 -5.46
N LYS A 281 3.71 -22.10 -6.67
CA LYS A 281 4.62 -22.26 -7.81
C LYS A 281 5.35 -20.95 -8.09
N SER A 282 6.60 -21.02 -8.49
CA SER A 282 7.43 -19.89 -8.85
C SER A 282 8.54 -20.29 -9.81
N GLU A 283 9.22 -19.34 -10.44
CA GLU A 283 10.40 -19.57 -11.30
C GLU A 283 11.49 -20.30 -10.53
N THR A 284 11.63 -20.01 -9.24
CA THR A 284 12.60 -20.67 -8.35
C THR A 284 12.18 -22.10 -8.07
N SER A 285 10.94 -22.36 -7.69
CA SER A 285 10.45 -23.72 -7.44
C SER A 285 10.48 -24.57 -8.72
N HIS A 286 10.22 -23.97 -9.89
CA HIS A 286 10.36 -24.64 -11.19
C HIS A 286 11.81 -25.05 -11.50
N SER A 287 12.78 -24.30 -10.99
CA SER A 287 14.21 -24.55 -11.18
C SER A 287 14.82 -25.47 -10.12
N ALA A 288 14.07 -25.87 -9.11
CA ALA A 288 14.52 -26.74 -8.01
C ALA A 288 14.55 -28.22 -8.39
N ASN A 289 15.42 -29.01 -7.73
CA ASN A 289 15.49 -30.48 -7.89
C ASN A 289 14.37 -31.18 -7.11
N LEU A 290 13.94 -30.59 -5.98
CA LEU A 290 12.89 -31.13 -5.14
C LEU A 290 12.01 -29.95 -4.65
N VAL A 291 10.70 -30.08 -4.82
CA VAL A 291 9.72 -29.13 -4.26
C VAL A 291 8.92 -29.86 -3.20
N LEU A 292 8.93 -29.31 -2.00
CA LEU A 292 8.12 -29.76 -0.87
C LEU A 292 7.03 -28.71 -0.62
N PRO A 293 5.74 -29.04 -0.86
CA PRO A 293 4.64 -28.11 -0.65
C PRO A 293 4.56 -27.65 0.81
N ALA A 294 4.59 -26.36 1.02
CA ALA A 294 4.53 -25.74 2.34
C ALA A 294 3.14 -25.16 2.63
N LEU A 295 2.70 -25.26 3.88
CA LEU A 295 1.47 -24.61 4.35
C LEU A 295 1.59 -23.09 4.26
N THR A 296 0.46 -22.44 4.03
CA THR A 296 0.34 -20.99 4.11
C THR A 296 0.30 -20.52 5.56
N ALA A 297 0.45 -19.20 5.76
CA ALA A 297 0.34 -18.57 7.08
C ALA A 297 -1.03 -18.81 7.76
N TYR A 298 -2.10 -19.02 7.00
CA TYR A 298 -3.43 -19.29 7.54
C TYR A 298 -3.61 -20.73 8.05
N GLU A 299 -2.71 -21.61 7.68
CA GLU A 299 -2.73 -23.05 7.99
C GLU A 299 -1.67 -23.45 9.02
N SER A 300 -0.76 -22.55 9.41
CA SER A 300 0.42 -22.86 10.21
C SER A 300 0.54 -22.00 11.46
N TRP A 301 1.25 -22.55 12.47
CA TRP A 301 1.65 -21.82 13.66
C TRP A 301 2.89 -20.98 13.40
N GLY A 302 2.97 -19.79 14.05
CA GLY A 302 4.13 -18.93 13.98
C GLY A 302 4.08 -17.82 15.02
N ASP A 303 5.13 -17.02 15.09
CA ASP A 303 5.18 -15.78 15.85
C ASP A 303 6.05 -14.74 15.16
N ALA A 304 5.88 -13.47 15.53
CA ALA A 304 6.67 -12.37 15.03
C ALA A 304 6.91 -11.32 16.13
N PHE A 305 8.14 -10.82 16.22
CA PHE A 305 8.55 -9.78 17.17
C PHE A 305 9.07 -8.55 16.40
N PRO A 306 8.16 -7.81 15.73
CA PRO A 306 8.57 -6.76 14.78
C PRO A 306 9.22 -5.56 15.46
N ARG A 307 8.90 -5.30 16.72
CA ARG A 307 9.47 -4.17 17.50
C ARG A 307 9.33 -4.39 19.01
N SER A 308 10.00 -3.54 19.80
CA SER A 308 9.88 -3.55 21.26
C SER A 308 8.43 -3.44 21.73
N GLY A 309 8.05 -4.29 22.68
CA GLY A 309 6.70 -4.34 23.23
C GLY A 309 5.67 -5.09 22.41
N VAL A 310 6.02 -5.59 21.21
CA VAL A 310 5.10 -6.35 20.34
C VAL A 310 5.64 -7.76 20.12
N ARG A 311 4.91 -8.76 20.61
CA ARG A 311 5.13 -10.18 20.35
C ARG A 311 3.83 -10.80 19.89
N SER A 312 3.65 -10.89 18.60
CA SER A 312 2.44 -11.44 17.98
C SER A 312 2.53 -12.96 17.87
N ILE A 313 1.40 -13.64 18.01
CA ILE A 313 1.25 -15.07 17.73
C ILE A 313 0.40 -15.25 16.47
N GLN A 314 0.80 -16.19 15.63
CA GLN A 314 0.04 -16.64 14.47
C GLN A 314 -0.56 -17.99 14.82
N GLN A 315 -1.89 -18.09 14.73
CA GLN A 315 -2.65 -19.32 14.90
C GLN A 315 -3.17 -19.77 13.53
N PRO A 316 -3.21 -21.07 13.22
CA PRO A 316 -3.95 -21.54 12.07
C PRO A 316 -5.44 -21.19 12.22
N VAL A 317 -6.02 -20.56 11.22
CA VAL A 317 -7.43 -20.16 11.18
C VAL A 317 -8.25 -21.04 10.26
N MET A 318 -7.61 -21.98 9.60
CA MET A 318 -8.24 -22.97 8.74
C MET A 318 -7.51 -24.32 8.84
N SER A 319 -8.22 -25.38 8.52
CA SER A 319 -7.62 -26.70 8.38
C SER A 319 -6.76 -26.77 7.11
N THR A 320 -5.78 -27.65 7.11
CA THR A 320 -4.95 -27.93 5.94
C THR A 320 -5.80 -28.39 4.76
N VAL A 321 -5.59 -27.80 3.60
CA VAL A 321 -6.18 -28.24 2.34
C VAL A 321 -5.38 -29.43 1.81
N ASN A 322 -5.90 -30.64 1.96
CA ASN A 322 -5.19 -31.89 1.67
C ASN A 322 -4.95 -32.20 0.17
N THR A 323 -5.05 -31.23 -0.72
CA THR A 323 -4.90 -31.45 -2.16
C THR A 323 -3.45 -31.69 -2.58
N PHE A 324 -2.47 -31.14 -1.84
CA PHE A 324 -1.06 -31.16 -2.22
C PHE A 324 -0.15 -31.89 -1.23
N ASP A 325 -0.69 -32.58 -0.23
CA ASP A 325 0.08 -33.19 0.86
C ASP A 325 1.07 -32.20 1.51
N ALA A 326 0.61 -30.96 1.70
CA ALA A 326 1.42 -29.87 2.24
C ALA A 326 1.65 -30.03 3.75
N LYS A 327 2.82 -29.59 4.24
CA LYS A 327 3.20 -29.63 5.65
C LYS A 327 3.82 -28.30 6.06
N ALA A 328 3.75 -27.94 7.35
CA ALA A 328 4.46 -26.76 7.85
C ALA A 328 5.96 -26.92 7.57
N ARG A 329 6.58 -25.84 7.09
CA ARG A 329 8.02 -25.79 6.72
C ARG A 329 8.90 -26.24 7.87
N GLU A 330 8.61 -25.75 9.04
CA GLU A 330 9.35 -26.03 10.27
C GLU A 330 9.19 -27.50 10.69
N ASP A 331 8.01 -28.12 10.47
CA ASP A 331 7.82 -29.53 10.77
C ASP A 331 8.55 -30.46 9.76
N ILE A 332 8.68 -30.00 8.49
CA ILE A 332 9.53 -30.69 7.50
C ILE A 332 10.99 -30.67 7.98
N LEU A 333 11.49 -29.51 8.32
CA LEU A 333 12.88 -29.32 8.80
C LEU A 333 13.12 -30.08 10.11
N LEU A 334 12.19 -30.01 11.06
CA LEU A 334 12.26 -30.75 12.32
C LEU A 334 12.40 -32.26 12.09
N SER A 335 11.57 -32.81 11.22
CA SER A 335 11.63 -34.24 10.88
C SER A 335 13.00 -34.66 10.30
N VAL A 336 13.57 -33.81 9.43
CA VAL A 336 14.93 -34.04 8.88
C VAL A 336 15.99 -34.01 9.98
N ALA A 337 15.96 -32.97 10.85
CA ALA A 337 16.95 -32.86 11.93
C ALA A 337 16.90 -34.05 12.89
N GLN A 338 15.72 -34.53 13.25
CA GLN A 338 15.52 -35.68 14.12
C GLN A 338 16.03 -36.98 13.48
N ASN A 339 15.89 -37.14 12.17
CA ASN A 339 16.41 -38.31 11.45
C ASN A 339 17.94 -38.29 11.30
N VAL A 340 18.55 -37.09 11.15
CA VAL A 340 20.01 -36.93 11.06
C VAL A 340 20.68 -37.04 12.45
N ASN A 341 20.03 -36.46 13.45
CA ASN A 341 20.54 -36.44 14.82
C ASN A 341 19.35 -36.52 15.80
N ASN A 342 19.09 -37.70 16.31
CA ASN A 342 17.97 -37.99 17.20
C ASN A 342 18.00 -37.24 18.55
N LYS A 343 19.11 -36.63 18.91
CA LYS A 343 19.23 -35.75 20.10
C LYS A 343 18.84 -34.31 19.82
N SER A 344 18.82 -33.92 18.56
CA SER A 344 18.42 -32.57 18.18
C SER A 344 16.92 -32.39 18.35
N PHE A 345 16.54 -31.23 18.91
CA PHE A 345 15.16 -30.92 19.20
C PHE A 345 14.43 -31.94 20.09
N SER A 346 15.20 -32.64 20.99
CA SER A 346 14.59 -33.56 21.94
C SER A 346 13.53 -32.88 22.78
N GLY A 347 12.33 -33.50 22.88
CA GLY A 347 11.17 -32.88 23.57
C GLY A 347 10.27 -31.97 22.72
N ASN A 348 10.54 -31.90 21.39
CA ASN A 348 9.63 -31.22 20.47
C ASN A 348 9.16 -32.24 19.43
N SER A 349 7.90 -32.62 19.43
CA SER A 349 7.28 -33.51 18.42
C SER A 349 6.77 -32.72 17.21
N SER A 350 6.57 -31.42 17.36
CA SER A 350 6.11 -30.50 16.35
C SER A 350 6.74 -29.12 16.51
N TYR A 351 6.59 -28.26 15.51
CA TYR A 351 6.99 -26.87 15.62
C TYR A 351 6.16 -26.12 16.67
N LEU A 352 4.90 -26.50 16.89
CA LEU A 352 4.09 -25.95 17.97
C LEU A 352 4.73 -26.19 19.35
N ASP A 353 5.28 -27.36 19.60
CA ASP A 353 5.99 -27.65 20.86
C ASP A 353 7.23 -26.75 21.03
N TYR A 354 7.99 -26.56 19.95
CA TYR A 354 9.13 -25.64 19.93
C TYR A 354 8.69 -24.21 20.23
N LEU A 355 7.64 -23.74 19.59
CA LEU A 355 7.05 -22.43 19.78
C LEU A 355 6.60 -22.23 21.24
N GLN A 356 5.83 -23.17 21.78
CA GLN A 356 5.39 -23.12 23.18
C GLN A 356 6.57 -23.13 24.16
N ASN A 357 7.61 -23.88 23.87
CA ASN A 357 8.83 -23.89 24.72
C ASN A 357 9.55 -22.55 24.70
N ASN A 358 9.55 -21.83 23.56
CA ASN A 358 10.06 -20.46 23.50
C ASN A 358 9.16 -19.48 24.26
N TRP A 359 7.83 -19.63 24.12
CA TRP A 359 6.90 -18.78 24.87
C TRP A 359 6.94 -19.00 26.38
N LYS A 360 7.29 -20.21 26.88
CA LYS A 360 7.62 -20.44 28.30
C LYS A 360 8.84 -19.64 28.76
N LYS A 361 9.86 -19.47 27.89
CA LYS A 361 11.02 -18.60 28.20
C LYS A 361 10.59 -17.13 28.24
N ILE A 362 9.69 -16.71 27.31
CA ILE A 362 9.12 -15.33 27.28
C ILE A 362 8.31 -15.08 28.54
N GLN A 363 7.41 -15.98 28.95
CA GLN A 363 6.63 -15.89 30.18
C GLN A 363 7.52 -15.59 31.41
N ARG A 364 8.61 -16.36 31.57
CA ARG A 364 9.58 -16.16 32.65
C ARG A 364 10.25 -14.78 32.57
N LYS A 365 10.62 -14.35 31.35
CA LYS A 365 11.30 -13.06 31.11
C LYS A 365 10.41 -11.85 31.45
N VAL A 366 9.10 -11.94 31.20
CA VAL A 366 8.15 -10.88 31.55
C VAL A 366 7.64 -10.98 32.99
N GLY A 367 8.04 -12.01 33.73
CA GLY A 367 7.70 -12.17 35.16
C GLY A 367 6.26 -12.64 35.39
N ASP A 368 5.58 -13.24 34.42
CA ASP A 368 4.25 -13.81 34.62
C ASP A 368 4.34 -15.12 35.41
N THR A 369 3.62 -15.18 36.52
CA THR A 369 3.64 -16.30 37.50
C THR A 369 2.49 -17.29 37.32
N LYS A 370 1.60 -17.08 36.34
CA LYS A 370 0.47 -17.99 36.05
C LYS A 370 0.98 -19.36 35.60
N LYS A 371 0.12 -20.37 35.63
CA LYS A 371 0.40 -21.63 34.93
C LYS A 371 0.56 -21.35 33.43
N PHE A 372 1.45 -22.05 32.75
CA PHE A 372 1.72 -21.82 31.32
C PHE A 372 0.46 -21.90 30.47
N GLU A 373 -0.41 -22.86 30.74
CA GLU A 373 -1.66 -23.02 29.97
C GLU A 373 -2.56 -21.76 30.04
N SER A 374 -2.70 -21.18 31.24
CA SER A 374 -3.49 -19.94 31.41
C SER A 374 -2.81 -18.73 30.76
N PHE A 375 -1.50 -18.64 30.81
CA PHE A 375 -0.73 -17.62 30.09
C PHE A 375 -0.90 -17.79 28.58
N TRP A 376 -0.74 -19.05 28.06
CA TRP A 376 -0.84 -19.35 26.65
C TRP A 376 -2.23 -19.04 26.09
N ILE A 377 -3.31 -19.44 26.78
CA ILE A 377 -4.69 -19.08 26.41
C ILE A 377 -4.82 -17.56 26.28
N GLY A 378 -4.35 -16.79 27.24
CA GLY A 378 -4.40 -15.34 27.18
C GLY A 378 -3.59 -14.74 26.01
N VAL A 379 -2.45 -15.36 25.64
CA VAL A 379 -1.70 -14.97 24.44
C VAL A 379 -2.51 -15.24 23.16
N LEU A 380 -3.19 -16.40 23.10
CA LEU A 380 -4.02 -16.75 21.93
C LEU A 380 -5.24 -15.83 21.80
N GLU A 381 -5.95 -15.57 22.89
CA GLU A 381 -7.12 -14.68 22.92
C GLU A 381 -6.77 -13.24 22.50
N ASN A 382 -5.62 -12.75 22.89
CA ASN A 382 -5.17 -11.38 22.59
C ASN A 382 -4.40 -11.29 21.25
N GLY A 383 -4.10 -12.40 20.57
CA GLY A 383 -3.26 -12.43 19.37
C GLY A 383 -1.78 -12.16 19.66
N GLY A 384 -1.36 -12.24 20.92
CA GLY A 384 0.02 -12.01 21.35
C GLY A 384 0.18 -11.39 22.73
N LEU A 385 1.37 -10.90 22.99
CA LEU A 385 1.73 -10.16 24.21
C LEU A 385 2.15 -8.74 23.80
N PHE A 386 1.39 -7.74 24.28
CA PHE A 386 1.59 -6.34 23.95
C PHE A 386 1.93 -5.54 25.21
N GLU A 387 3.14 -4.98 25.23
CA GLU A 387 3.66 -4.17 26.32
C GLU A 387 3.94 -2.74 25.83
N LYS A 388 3.95 -1.79 26.75
CA LYS A 388 4.39 -0.43 26.40
C LYS A 388 5.86 -0.47 25.97
N PRO A 389 6.20 0.08 24.80
CA PRO A 389 7.57 0.10 24.34
C PRO A 389 8.44 0.96 25.29
N LYS A 390 9.67 0.53 25.51
CA LYS A 390 10.68 1.29 26.24
C LYS A 390 11.57 2.00 25.22
N TYR A 391 11.85 3.27 25.49
CA TYR A 391 12.67 4.09 24.60
C TYR A 391 13.97 4.48 25.30
N ILE A 392 15.00 4.66 24.49
CA ILE A 392 16.27 5.23 24.92
C ILE A 392 16.54 6.55 24.21
N ARG A 393 17.31 7.40 24.84
CA ARG A 393 17.71 8.67 24.23
C ARG A 393 18.85 8.45 23.25
N ALA A 394 18.69 8.97 22.04
CA ALA A 394 19.70 8.95 20.99
C ALA A 394 20.30 10.35 20.79
N TYR A 395 21.54 10.39 20.31
CA TYR A 395 22.29 11.61 20.03
C TYR A 395 22.94 11.51 18.65
N LEU A 396 23.03 12.63 17.94
CA LEU A 396 23.71 12.68 16.65
C LEU A 396 25.22 12.52 16.83
N ASN A 397 25.80 11.56 16.10
CA ASN A 397 27.22 11.27 16.10
C ASN A 397 27.98 12.25 15.20
N ARG A 398 29.16 12.68 15.60
CA ARG A 398 30.02 13.54 14.78
C ARG A 398 30.52 12.88 13.49
N LYS A 399 30.51 11.55 13.40
CA LYS A 399 30.88 10.80 12.20
C LYS A 399 30.05 11.18 10.97
N VAL A 400 28.86 11.76 11.12
CA VAL A 400 28.02 12.21 9.97
C VAL A 400 28.76 13.25 9.10
N THR A 401 29.71 14.03 9.66
CA THR A 401 30.47 15.02 8.90
C THR A 401 31.53 14.42 7.98
N SER A 402 31.81 13.12 8.09
CA SER A 402 32.71 12.41 7.16
C SER A 402 31.98 11.79 5.97
N VAL A 403 30.66 11.79 6.00
CA VAL A 403 29.83 11.26 4.91
C VAL A 403 29.78 12.27 3.78
N LYS A 404 30.04 11.81 2.56
CA LYS A 404 29.99 12.65 1.35
C LYS A 404 28.69 12.38 0.63
N VAL A 405 27.83 13.40 0.53
CA VAL A 405 26.60 13.36 -0.25
C VAL A 405 26.87 14.12 -1.54
N ASN A 406 26.74 13.46 -2.66
CA ASN A 406 27.02 14.04 -3.98
C ASN A 406 25.79 13.91 -4.89
N ASP A 407 25.78 14.65 -5.98
CA ASP A 407 24.87 14.39 -7.09
C ASP A 407 25.28 13.05 -7.74
N PRO A 408 24.37 12.06 -7.85
CA PRO A 408 24.67 10.80 -8.52
C PRO A 408 24.78 10.94 -10.05
N GLY A 409 24.55 12.13 -10.63
CA GLY A 409 24.65 12.39 -12.06
C GLY A 409 23.62 11.64 -12.91
N LEU A 410 22.46 11.30 -12.34
CA LEU A 410 21.42 10.55 -13.03
C LEU A 410 20.53 11.43 -13.92
N ALA A 411 20.52 12.74 -13.72
CA ALA A 411 19.75 13.67 -14.54
C ALA A 411 20.56 14.15 -15.74
N GLY A 412 20.00 14.07 -16.93
CA GLY A 412 20.37 14.91 -18.07
C GLY A 412 21.45 14.43 -19.05
N ASN A 413 22.01 13.20 -18.99
CA ASN A 413 23.11 12.92 -19.90
C ASN A 413 22.71 12.17 -21.19
N GLU A 414 22.24 10.99 -21.22
CA GLU A 414 21.97 10.31 -22.51
C GLU A 414 20.68 9.47 -22.51
N GLY A 415 19.88 9.59 -21.47
CA GLY A 415 18.68 8.79 -21.27
C GLY A 415 17.81 9.30 -20.13
N LEU A 416 16.74 8.61 -19.86
CA LEU A 416 15.85 8.87 -18.73
C LEU A 416 16.19 7.91 -17.58
N THR A 417 16.25 8.41 -16.36
CA THR A 417 16.49 7.56 -15.18
C THR A 417 15.33 6.59 -15.00
N LEU A 418 15.64 5.30 -14.93
CA LEU A 418 14.65 4.25 -14.65
C LEU A 418 14.39 4.16 -13.14
N LEU A 419 13.14 4.35 -12.74
CA LEU A 419 12.64 4.23 -11.37
C LEU A 419 11.79 2.96 -11.24
N PRO A 420 12.31 1.87 -10.68
CA PRO A 420 11.48 0.73 -10.32
C PRO A 420 10.60 1.07 -9.12
N THR A 421 9.28 1.09 -9.32
CA THR A 421 8.32 1.35 -8.24
C THR A 421 7.73 0.05 -7.73
N THR A 422 7.33 0.01 -6.46
CA THR A 422 6.69 -1.17 -5.89
C THR A 422 5.20 -1.11 -6.15
N SER A 423 4.62 -2.21 -6.64
CA SER A 423 3.18 -2.29 -6.75
C SER A 423 2.53 -2.46 -5.37
N LEU A 424 1.59 -1.59 -5.03
CA LEU A 424 0.80 -1.73 -3.80
C LEU A 424 0.03 -3.06 -3.75
N LEU A 425 -0.48 -3.53 -4.90
CA LEU A 425 -1.36 -4.68 -4.99
C LEU A 425 -0.60 -6.01 -4.98
N ILE A 426 0.47 -6.12 -5.76
CA ILE A 426 1.19 -7.38 -5.97
C ILE A 426 2.61 -7.40 -5.39
N GLY A 427 3.05 -6.28 -4.80
CA GLY A 427 4.33 -6.16 -4.11
C GLY A 427 5.53 -6.35 -5.03
N ASP A 428 6.43 -7.20 -4.60
CA ASP A 428 7.62 -7.68 -5.33
C ASP A 428 7.31 -8.77 -6.37
N GLY A 429 6.03 -9.08 -6.61
CA GLY A 429 5.54 -10.17 -7.45
C GLY A 429 4.95 -11.34 -6.67
N SER A 430 5.15 -11.41 -5.37
CA SER A 430 4.57 -12.48 -4.53
C SER A 430 3.04 -12.49 -4.50
N GLY A 431 2.42 -11.36 -4.84
CA GLY A 431 0.97 -11.21 -4.99
C GLY A 431 0.41 -11.55 -6.39
N ALA A 432 1.27 -11.71 -7.39
CA ALA A 432 0.84 -11.76 -8.80
C ALA A 432 -0.07 -12.94 -9.16
N ASN A 433 0.08 -14.09 -8.49
CA ASN A 433 -0.79 -15.25 -8.73
C ASN A 433 -2.10 -15.22 -7.92
N LYS A 434 -2.50 -14.05 -7.42
CA LYS A 434 -3.77 -13.85 -6.70
C LYS A 434 -4.75 -13.10 -7.60
N PRO A 435 -5.83 -13.74 -8.10
CA PRO A 435 -6.67 -13.16 -9.15
C PRO A 435 -7.36 -11.86 -8.73
N TRP A 436 -7.79 -11.72 -7.48
CA TRP A 436 -8.37 -10.46 -7.01
C TRP A 436 -7.38 -9.30 -7.05
N LEU A 437 -6.08 -9.54 -6.73
CA LEU A 437 -5.06 -8.49 -6.75
C LEU A 437 -4.69 -8.07 -8.18
N GLN A 438 -4.79 -8.98 -9.15
CA GLN A 438 -4.61 -8.67 -10.58
C GLN A 438 -5.78 -7.84 -11.15
N GLU A 439 -7.02 -8.09 -10.69
CA GLU A 439 -8.21 -7.46 -11.23
C GLU A 439 -8.58 -6.14 -10.55
N VAL A 440 -8.11 -5.91 -9.32
CA VAL A 440 -8.30 -4.61 -8.65
C VAL A 440 -7.47 -3.55 -9.37
N PRO A 441 -8.10 -2.44 -9.83
CA PRO A 441 -7.38 -1.38 -10.51
C PRO A 441 -6.29 -0.77 -9.65
N HIS A 442 -5.12 -0.55 -10.26
CA HIS A 442 -4.03 0.14 -9.59
C HIS A 442 -4.47 1.57 -9.20
N PRO A 443 -4.30 2.01 -7.96
CA PRO A 443 -4.90 3.25 -7.48
C PRO A 443 -4.54 4.49 -8.30
N MET A 444 -3.29 4.59 -8.78
CA MET A 444 -2.81 5.76 -9.50
C MET A 444 -3.10 5.70 -11.01
N SER A 445 -2.92 4.55 -11.66
CA SER A 445 -3.06 4.40 -13.11
C SER A 445 -4.42 3.84 -13.55
N GLN A 446 -5.18 3.20 -12.66
CA GLN A 446 -6.40 2.43 -12.95
C GLN A 446 -6.19 1.28 -13.96
N ILE A 447 -4.94 0.86 -14.18
CA ILE A 447 -4.57 -0.27 -15.02
C ILE A 447 -4.74 -1.58 -14.25
N VAL A 448 -5.16 -2.63 -14.93
CA VAL A 448 -5.32 -4.01 -14.42
C VAL A 448 -4.62 -5.01 -15.31
N TRP A 449 -4.14 -6.12 -14.75
CA TRP A 449 -3.60 -7.27 -15.50
C TRP A 449 -2.42 -6.93 -16.43
N ASP A 450 -1.62 -5.90 -16.14
CA ASP A 450 -0.54 -5.47 -17.04
C ASP A 450 0.59 -4.71 -16.32
N SER A 451 1.64 -4.40 -17.09
CA SER A 451 2.68 -3.43 -16.76
C SER A 451 2.55 -2.19 -17.64
N TRP A 452 3.10 -1.07 -17.17
CA TRP A 452 3.17 0.19 -17.90
C TRP A 452 4.45 0.92 -17.58
N VAL A 453 4.77 1.91 -18.41
CA VAL A 453 5.90 2.83 -18.22
C VAL A 453 5.32 4.23 -18.00
N GLU A 454 5.48 4.75 -16.80
CA GLU A 454 5.08 6.11 -16.47
C GLU A 454 6.09 7.10 -17.05
N ILE A 455 5.58 8.08 -17.77
CA ILE A 455 6.38 9.13 -18.41
C ILE A 455 5.68 10.48 -18.27
N ASN A 456 6.46 11.53 -18.03
CA ASN A 456 5.93 12.90 -18.01
C ASN A 456 5.41 13.27 -19.41
N PRO A 457 4.21 13.86 -19.55
CA PRO A 457 3.63 14.23 -20.84
C PRO A 457 4.53 15.12 -21.70
N ASP A 458 5.24 16.09 -21.09
CA ASP A 458 6.15 16.99 -21.80
C ASP A 458 7.35 16.22 -22.38
N THR A 459 7.86 15.23 -21.62
CA THR A 459 8.95 14.36 -22.07
C THR A 459 8.49 13.43 -23.17
N ALA A 460 7.28 12.84 -23.03
CA ALA A 460 6.69 11.99 -24.04
C ALA A 460 6.49 12.74 -25.38
N GLN A 461 5.96 13.96 -25.30
CA GLN A 461 5.78 14.80 -26.50
C GLN A 461 7.11 15.09 -27.21
N LYS A 462 8.15 15.42 -26.46
CA LYS A 462 9.50 15.65 -27.03
C LYS A 462 10.06 14.41 -27.73
N LEU A 463 9.72 13.22 -27.25
CA LEU A 463 10.15 11.92 -27.81
C LEU A 463 9.19 11.37 -28.87
N GLY A 464 8.09 12.07 -29.16
CA GLY A 464 7.06 11.61 -30.11
C GLY A 464 6.31 10.36 -29.64
N ILE A 465 6.19 10.17 -28.33
CA ILE A 465 5.50 9.03 -27.71
C ILE A 465 4.08 9.47 -27.31
N ASN A 466 3.07 8.76 -27.82
CA ASN A 466 1.67 8.99 -27.47
C ASN A 466 1.28 8.22 -26.20
N ASP A 467 0.30 8.73 -25.45
CA ASP A 467 -0.31 7.97 -24.36
C ASP A 467 -0.85 6.63 -24.86
N ARG A 468 -0.62 5.57 -24.11
CA ARG A 468 -0.98 4.18 -24.45
C ARG A 468 -0.28 3.60 -25.69
N ALA A 469 0.78 4.23 -26.21
CA ALA A 469 1.64 3.62 -27.22
C ALA A 469 2.45 2.45 -26.62
N ILE A 470 2.79 1.47 -27.44
CA ILE A 470 3.79 0.46 -27.06
C ILE A 470 5.17 1.05 -27.33
N ILE A 471 6.00 1.08 -26.29
CA ILE A 471 7.37 1.56 -26.35
C ILE A 471 8.35 0.46 -25.97
N GLU A 472 9.48 0.44 -26.64
CA GLU A 472 10.66 -0.32 -26.26
C GLU A 472 11.48 0.50 -25.25
N VAL A 473 11.72 -0.08 -24.09
CA VAL A 473 12.60 0.45 -23.05
C VAL A 473 13.90 -0.32 -23.09
N THR A 474 14.98 0.34 -23.44
CA THR A 474 16.30 -0.27 -23.58
C THR A 474 17.27 0.29 -22.57
N THR A 475 17.98 -0.58 -21.85
CA THR A 475 19.08 -0.26 -20.94
C THR A 475 20.33 -1.06 -21.34
N PRO A 476 21.50 -0.80 -20.77
CA PRO A 476 22.69 -1.65 -20.99
C PRO A 476 22.50 -3.12 -20.57
N HIS A 477 21.47 -3.42 -19.77
CA HIS A 477 21.22 -4.75 -19.18
C HIS A 477 20.14 -5.55 -19.93
N GLY A 478 19.29 -4.89 -20.71
CA GLY A 478 18.25 -5.56 -21.47
C GLY A 478 17.27 -4.59 -22.14
N SER A 479 16.25 -5.17 -22.81
CA SER A 479 15.20 -4.44 -23.47
C SER A 479 13.84 -5.13 -23.21
N VAL A 480 12.80 -4.33 -23.04
CA VAL A 480 11.40 -4.80 -22.86
C VAL A 480 10.44 -3.89 -23.61
N ASN A 481 9.28 -4.44 -24.01
CA ASN A 481 8.18 -3.68 -24.57
C ASN A 481 7.07 -3.52 -23.54
N ALA A 482 6.63 -2.29 -23.30
CA ALA A 482 5.52 -2.01 -22.39
C ALA A 482 4.72 -0.79 -22.88
N THR A 483 3.55 -0.59 -22.29
CA THR A 483 2.66 0.52 -22.63
C THR A 483 3.11 1.81 -21.96
N ALA A 484 3.22 2.89 -22.70
CA ALA A 484 3.42 4.23 -22.15
C ALA A 484 2.14 4.71 -21.46
N TYR A 485 2.32 5.30 -20.29
CA TYR A 485 1.26 5.91 -19.50
C TYR A 485 1.67 7.32 -19.07
N TYR A 486 0.87 8.32 -19.44
CA TYR A 486 1.14 9.69 -19.07
C TYR A 486 0.89 9.92 -17.58
N HIS A 487 1.95 10.23 -16.84
CA HIS A 487 1.91 10.51 -15.42
C HIS A 487 2.41 11.94 -15.15
N PHE A 488 1.53 12.84 -14.71
CA PHE A 488 1.89 14.23 -14.44
C PHE A 488 2.87 14.37 -13.28
N GLY A 489 2.81 13.47 -12.31
CA GLY A 489 3.63 13.45 -11.10
C GLY A 489 4.95 12.70 -11.23
N ILE A 490 5.61 12.78 -12.39
CA ILE A 490 6.96 12.24 -12.57
C ILE A 490 7.91 13.30 -13.10
N ASN A 491 9.15 13.30 -12.60
CA ASN A 491 10.19 14.21 -13.08
C ASN A 491 10.46 14.00 -14.58
N ARG A 492 10.72 15.09 -15.30
CA ARG A 492 10.93 15.09 -16.74
C ARG A 492 12.16 14.31 -17.21
N ASN A 493 13.10 14.02 -16.29
CA ASN A 493 14.33 13.24 -16.54
C ASN A 493 14.20 11.76 -16.13
N ALA A 494 12.96 11.29 -15.79
CA ALA A 494 12.74 9.95 -15.30
C ALA A 494 11.58 9.24 -16.00
N ILE A 495 11.62 7.92 -15.95
CA ILE A 495 10.49 7.02 -16.21
C ILE A 495 10.32 6.08 -15.01
N ALA A 496 9.09 5.64 -14.75
CA ALA A 496 8.84 4.66 -13.70
C ALA A 496 8.15 3.40 -14.26
N ILE A 497 8.53 2.25 -13.71
CA ILE A 497 7.93 0.95 -14.06
C ILE A 497 7.59 0.20 -12.78
N PRO A 498 6.32 -0.13 -12.52
CA PRO A 498 5.94 -0.95 -11.37
C PRO A 498 6.50 -2.37 -11.48
N MET A 499 7.08 -2.84 -10.38
CA MET A 499 7.55 -4.22 -10.20
C MET A 499 6.38 -5.19 -10.03
N GLY A 500 6.64 -6.48 -10.17
CA GLY A 500 5.77 -7.55 -9.73
C GLY A 500 5.00 -8.26 -10.86
N GLN A 501 5.12 -7.83 -12.10
CA GLN A 501 4.59 -8.51 -13.29
C GLN A 501 5.69 -9.22 -14.12
N GLY A 502 5.33 -9.89 -15.20
CA GLY A 502 6.26 -10.56 -16.12
C GLY A 502 6.71 -11.94 -15.64
N HIS A 503 5.88 -12.60 -14.86
CA HIS A 503 6.12 -13.97 -14.37
C HIS A 503 6.07 -15.01 -15.47
N GLN A 504 6.84 -16.10 -15.24
CA GLN A 504 6.85 -17.32 -16.05
C GLN A 504 6.97 -18.51 -15.09
N ASN A 505 6.07 -19.48 -15.17
CA ASN A 505 6.01 -20.65 -14.26
C ASN A 505 5.54 -20.33 -12.81
N SER A 506 4.81 -19.25 -12.62
CA SER A 506 4.24 -18.87 -11.31
C SER A 506 2.74 -19.19 -11.19
N GLY A 507 2.12 -19.65 -12.25
CA GLY A 507 0.71 -20.03 -12.30
C GLY A 507 -0.12 -19.25 -13.29
N ASN A 508 -1.30 -19.77 -13.66
CA ASN A 508 -2.12 -19.25 -14.75
C ASN A 508 -2.61 -17.81 -14.58
N VAL A 509 -2.58 -17.29 -13.34
CA VAL A 509 -3.01 -15.92 -13.03
C VAL A 509 -1.86 -14.93 -13.16
N ALA A 510 -0.63 -15.36 -12.88
CA ALA A 510 0.56 -14.52 -12.96
C ALA A 510 1.24 -14.57 -14.34
N ASP A 511 1.24 -15.75 -14.96
CA ASP A 511 2.03 -16.00 -16.16
C ASP A 511 1.49 -15.28 -17.39
N GLY A 512 2.41 -14.62 -18.12
CA GLY A 512 2.11 -13.99 -19.40
C GLY A 512 1.50 -12.58 -19.31
N PHE A 513 1.46 -11.97 -18.12
CA PHE A 513 1.03 -10.58 -17.94
C PHE A 513 2.21 -9.66 -17.65
N GLY A 514 2.26 -8.53 -18.37
CA GLY A 514 3.25 -7.48 -18.15
C GLY A 514 4.71 -7.90 -18.40
N ILE A 515 5.63 -7.18 -17.78
CA ILE A 515 7.09 -7.35 -17.93
C ILE A 515 7.78 -7.41 -16.57
N ASN A 516 8.93 -8.09 -16.49
CA ASN A 516 9.79 -8.06 -15.31
C ASN A 516 10.83 -6.94 -15.44
N VAL A 517 10.70 -5.90 -14.66
CA VAL A 517 11.61 -4.74 -14.66
C VAL A 517 13.02 -5.11 -14.23
N MET A 518 13.23 -6.19 -13.48
CA MET A 518 14.56 -6.65 -13.04
C MET A 518 15.48 -6.96 -14.23
N ASN A 519 14.92 -7.29 -15.39
CA ASN A 519 15.66 -7.51 -16.64
C ASN A 519 16.36 -6.25 -17.17
N LEU A 520 16.02 -5.07 -16.66
CA LEU A 520 16.56 -3.78 -17.05
C LEU A 520 17.56 -3.20 -16.06
N LEU A 521 17.70 -3.81 -14.87
CA LEU A 521 18.46 -3.24 -13.75
C LEU A 521 19.89 -3.74 -13.70
N SER A 522 20.77 -2.89 -13.14
CA SER A 522 22.15 -3.24 -12.83
C SER A 522 22.27 -3.98 -11.51
N GLU A 523 23.44 -4.57 -11.28
CA GLU A 523 23.84 -5.22 -10.01
C GLU A 523 24.58 -4.26 -9.06
N LYS A 524 24.57 -2.95 -9.33
CA LYS A 524 25.20 -1.97 -8.45
C LYS A 524 24.60 -2.02 -7.05
N MET A 525 25.43 -1.74 -6.05
CA MET A 525 25.07 -1.72 -4.64
C MET A 525 25.46 -0.40 -3.99
N ASP A 526 24.77 -0.07 -2.92
CA ASP A 526 25.13 1.03 -2.03
C ASP A 526 26.26 0.62 -1.06
N THR A 527 26.68 1.55 -0.22
CA THR A 527 27.78 1.33 0.75
C THR A 527 27.42 0.34 1.88
N ALA A 528 26.16 -0.04 2.02
CA ALA A 528 25.71 -1.09 2.94
C ALA A 528 25.56 -2.46 2.25
N GLY A 529 25.87 -2.58 0.97
CA GLY A 529 25.78 -3.83 0.22
C GLY A 529 24.34 -4.18 -0.21
N ASN A 530 23.48 -3.19 -0.42
CA ASN A 530 22.13 -3.39 -0.95
C ASN A 530 22.02 -2.91 -2.38
N PHE A 531 21.15 -3.52 -3.19
CA PHE A 531 20.97 -3.11 -4.58
C PHE A 531 20.56 -1.65 -4.73
N ALA A 532 21.30 -0.94 -5.58
CA ALA A 532 20.97 0.40 -6.03
C ALA A 532 19.95 0.32 -7.17
N LEU A 533 18.67 0.20 -6.83
CA LEU A 533 17.58 0.03 -7.80
C LEU A 533 17.50 1.20 -8.78
N VAL A 534 17.87 2.41 -8.34
CA VAL A 534 17.94 3.64 -9.15
C VAL A 534 19.39 3.91 -9.53
N SER A 535 19.88 3.20 -10.53
CA SER A 535 21.27 3.33 -11.00
C SER A 535 21.39 3.17 -12.52
N THR A 536 20.26 3.06 -13.22
CA THR A 536 20.22 2.72 -14.65
C THR A 536 19.47 3.79 -15.42
N GLN A 537 20.03 4.17 -16.58
CA GLN A 537 19.35 5.04 -17.55
C GLN A 537 18.79 4.20 -18.70
N ALA A 538 17.63 4.61 -19.18
CA ALA A 538 16.90 3.95 -20.26
C ALA A 538 16.72 4.87 -21.46
N LYS A 539 16.74 4.27 -22.66
CA LYS A 539 16.34 4.89 -23.92
C LYS A 539 14.97 4.36 -24.32
N LEU A 540 14.12 5.24 -24.85
CA LEU A 540 12.77 4.90 -25.27
C LEU A 540 12.63 5.01 -26.78
N LYS A 541 11.88 4.06 -27.36
CA LYS A 541 11.50 4.08 -28.76
C LYS A 541 10.07 3.62 -28.94
N MET A 542 9.25 4.38 -29.64
CA MET A 542 7.89 3.94 -29.98
C MET A 542 7.96 2.79 -30.96
N VAL A 543 7.23 1.71 -30.65
CA VAL A 543 7.14 0.49 -31.48
C VAL A 543 5.76 0.41 -32.16
N ASN A 544 4.70 0.78 -31.46
CA ASN A 544 3.33 0.79 -31.98
C ASN A 544 2.54 1.93 -31.34
N GLU A 545 1.66 2.57 -32.10
CA GLU A 545 0.84 3.69 -31.62
C GLU A 545 -0.23 3.30 -30.60
N LYS A 546 -0.65 2.04 -30.55
CA LYS A 546 -1.72 1.56 -29.68
C LYS A 546 -1.35 0.28 -28.96
N SER A 547 -1.69 0.22 -27.68
CA SER A 547 -1.59 -0.97 -26.85
C SER A 547 -2.96 -1.57 -26.53
N TYR A 548 -2.93 -2.79 -26.00
CA TYR A 548 -4.08 -3.50 -25.48
C TYR A 548 -4.13 -3.48 -23.94
N THR A 549 -3.56 -2.45 -23.33
CA THR A 549 -3.57 -2.29 -21.87
C THR A 549 -4.95 -1.89 -21.39
N VAL A 550 -5.45 -2.61 -20.39
CA VAL A 550 -6.78 -2.41 -19.84
C VAL A 550 -6.73 -1.39 -18.72
N ASN A 551 -7.42 -0.29 -18.91
CA ASN A 551 -7.62 0.77 -17.95
C ASN A 551 -9.11 0.91 -17.63
N THR A 552 -9.45 0.95 -16.35
CA THR A 552 -10.85 1.08 -15.89
C THR A 552 -11.23 2.51 -15.57
N ASP A 553 -10.35 3.47 -15.82
CA ASP A 553 -10.60 4.90 -15.61
C ASP A 553 -11.67 5.41 -16.61
N GLY A 554 -12.77 5.90 -16.08
CA GLY A 554 -13.81 6.51 -16.92
C GLY A 554 -13.44 7.93 -17.37
N ASN A 555 -12.91 8.74 -16.45
CA ASN A 555 -12.38 10.07 -16.70
C ASN A 555 -11.47 10.47 -15.53
N ALA A 556 -10.23 10.82 -15.83
CA ALA A 556 -9.25 11.26 -14.83
C ALA A 556 -9.56 12.64 -14.21
N ARG A 557 -10.49 13.40 -14.78
CA ARG A 557 -10.90 14.74 -14.29
C ARG A 557 -12.37 14.81 -14.00
N GLN A 558 -12.76 15.61 -13.01
CA GLN A 558 -14.16 15.76 -12.60
C GLN A 558 -14.95 16.70 -13.50
N LEU A 559 -14.28 17.62 -14.18
CA LEU A 559 -14.90 18.62 -15.08
C LEU A 559 -16.01 19.42 -14.38
N GLY A 560 -15.74 19.91 -13.16
CA GLY A 560 -16.67 20.70 -12.37
C GLY A 560 -17.84 19.94 -11.72
N ARG A 561 -17.85 18.59 -11.76
CA ARG A 561 -18.94 17.78 -11.19
C ARG A 561 -18.82 17.49 -9.68
N ASP A 562 -17.74 17.89 -9.03
CA ASP A 562 -17.50 17.75 -7.59
C ASP A 562 -17.83 16.37 -6.96
N ILE A 563 -17.53 15.29 -7.69
CA ILE A 563 -17.78 13.91 -7.23
C ILE A 563 -16.87 13.59 -6.03
N ALA A 564 -15.60 14.00 -6.09
CA ALA A 564 -14.67 14.00 -4.98
C ALA A 564 -14.40 15.46 -4.56
N ALA A 565 -15.32 16.04 -3.81
CA ALA A 565 -15.25 17.43 -3.41
C ALA A 565 -14.09 17.69 -2.43
N ALA A 566 -13.51 18.88 -2.54
CA ALA A 566 -12.49 19.39 -1.63
C ALA A 566 -12.86 20.78 -1.12
N THR A 567 -12.20 21.18 -0.05
CA THR A 567 -12.28 22.52 0.55
C THR A 567 -10.93 22.87 1.17
N THR A 568 -10.74 24.10 1.61
CA THR A 568 -9.51 24.49 2.29
C THR A 568 -9.72 24.69 3.79
N VAL A 569 -8.63 24.66 4.55
CA VAL A 569 -8.66 25.01 5.99
C VAL A 569 -9.19 26.43 6.20
N GLU A 570 -8.83 27.36 5.33
CA GLU A 570 -9.25 28.76 5.40
C GLU A 570 -10.77 28.92 5.19
N GLU A 571 -11.32 28.26 4.15
CA GLU A 571 -12.75 28.26 3.88
C GLU A 571 -13.56 27.68 5.05
N LEU A 572 -13.09 26.59 5.65
CA LEU A 572 -13.75 25.98 6.80
C LEU A 572 -13.74 26.89 8.02
N ASN A 573 -12.63 27.58 8.27
CA ASN A 573 -12.48 28.47 9.43
C ASN A 573 -13.24 29.81 9.25
N SER A 574 -13.43 30.25 8.01
CA SER A 574 -14.18 31.48 7.72
C SER A 574 -15.71 31.30 7.63
N GLY A 575 -16.19 30.03 7.72
CA GLY A 575 -17.60 29.71 7.50
C GLY A 575 -18.06 29.85 6.05
N GLY A 576 -17.10 29.99 5.12
CA GLY A 576 -17.33 30.20 3.68
C GLY A 576 -17.41 28.93 2.83
N ALA A 577 -17.38 27.75 3.44
CA ALA A 577 -17.32 26.46 2.74
C ALA A 577 -18.57 26.07 1.93
N HIS A 578 -19.44 27.02 1.63
CA HIS A 578 -20.65 26.78 0.84
C HIS A 578 -20.43 26.71 -0.68
N HIS A 579 -19.20 26.88 -1.16
CA HIS A 579 -18.89 26.78 -2.59
C HIS A 579 -18.58 25.33 -2.98
N GLY A 580 -19.41 24.75 -3.87
CA GLY A 580 -19.20 23.45 -4.47
C GLY A 580 -19.93 22.31 -3.75
N GLY A 581 -21.21 22.34 -3.73
CA GLY A 581 -22.07 21.20 -3.41
C GLY A 581 -23.37 21.37 -4.18
N HIS A 582 -23.66 20.39 -5.03
CA HIS A 582 -24.97 20.33 -5.66
C HIS A 582 -26.05 20.28 -4.56
N LYS A 583 -26.98 21.20 -4.60
CA LYS A 583 -28.07 21.24 -3.63
C LYS A 583 -29.22 20.35 -4.11
N ARG A 584 -29.88 19.68 -3.18
CA ARG A 584 -31.12 18.97 -3.48
C ARG A 584 -32.14 19.96 -4.01
N PRO A 585 -32.91 19.58 -5.05
CA PRO A 585 -34.04 20.39 -5.50
C PRO A 585 -35.12 20.46 -4.40
N VAL A 586 -36.02 21.45 -4.53
CA VAL A 586 -37.20 21.54 -3.68
C VAL A 586 -38.09 20.31 -3.87
N GLU A 587 -38.52 19.72 -2.79
CA GLU A 587 -39.40 18.54 -2.82
C GLU A 587 -40.87 18.95 -2.76
N PHE A 588 -41.67 18.28 -3.58
CA PHE A 588 -43.13 18.46 -3.58
C PHE A 588 -43.87 17.41 -2.71
N TYR A 589 -43.18 16.34 -2.31
CA TYR A 589 -43.72 15.24 -1.49
C TYR A 589 -42.88 15.03 -0.25
N PRO A 590 -43.51 14.61 0.87
CA PRO A 590 -42.79 14.28 2.11
C PRO A 590 -41.69 13.22 1.86
N ASP A 591 -40.55 13.43 2.48
CA ASP A 591 -39.49 12.40 2.48
C ASP A 591 -39.98 11.14 3.19
N ARG A 592 -39.54 9.98 2.70
CA ARG A 592 -39.75 8.69 3.41
C ARG A 592 -39.15 8.71 4.82
N ALA A 593 -38.05 9.41 5.01
CA ALA A 593 -37.41 9.60 6.33
C ALA A 593 -38.31 10.47 7.26
N GLU A 594 -39.07 11.41 6.72
CA GLU A 594 -40.00 12.27 7.47
C GLU A 594 -41.35 11.58 7.73
N THR A 595 -41.67 10.53 6.98
CA THR A 595 -42.89 9.75 7.19
C THR A 595 -42.73 8.89 8.43
N ALA A 596 -43.41 9.23 9.52
CA ALA A 596 -43.34 8.53 10.81
C ALA A 596 -43.47 7.01 10.66
N GLY A 597 -42.41 6.31 11.02
CA GLY A 597 -42.38 4.86 11.04
C GLY A 597 -42.20 4.16 9.70
N TYR A 598 -41.76 4.87 8.64
CA TYR A 598 -41.40 4.20 7.39
C TYR A 598 -40.19 3.29 7.56
N TYR A 599 -39.11 3.78 8.21
CA TYR A 599 -37.93 2.98 8.57
C TYR A 599 -38.13 2.41 9.99
N LYS A 600 -37.95 1.11 10.16
CA LYS A 600 -38.11 0.42 11.45
C LYS A 600 -37.28 -0.86 11.54
N PRO A 601 -36.57 -1.08 12.64
CA PRO A 601 -36.14 -0.13 13.67
C PRO A 601 -34.85 0.59 13.28
N TYR A 602 -34.32 0.30 12.10
CA TYR A 602 -33.03 0.80 11.62
C TYR A 602 -33.18 1.55 10.29
N ARG A 603 -32.28 2.49 10.05
CA ARG A 603 -31.94 3.02 8.73
C ARG A 603 -30.42 2.95 8.57
N TRP A 604 -29.95 1.96 7.82
CA TRP A 604 -28.53 1.77 7.62
C TRP A 604 -27.93 2.83 6.71
N GLY A 605 -26.80 3.38 7.15
CA GLY A 605 -26.06 4.38 6.39
C GLY A 605 -24.54 4.29 6.59
N MET A 606 -23.82 5.08 5.82
CA MET A 606 -22.35 5.10 5.83
C MET A 606 -21.84 6.52 5.68
N THR A 607 -20.71 6.83 6.30
CA THR A 607 -19.94 8.03 5.98
C THR A 607 -18.56 7.66 5.47
N ILE A 608 -18.06 8.41 4.49
CA ILE A 608 -16.73 8.21 3.87
C ILE A 608 -15.96 9.52 3.94
N ASP A 609 -14.90 9.57 4.71
CA ASP A 609 -14.04 10.73 4.87
C ASP A 609 -12.92 10.73 3.82
N LEU A 610 -13.02 11.60 2.80
CA LEU A 610 -12.04 11.70 1.72
C LEU A 610 -10.72 12.32 2.19
N ASP A 611 -10.74 13.06 3.29
CA ASP A 611 -9.50 13.59 3.88
C ASP A 611 -8.66 12.47 4.50
N ARG A 612 -9.31 11.49 5.12
CA ARG A 612 -8.66 10.30 5.68
C ARG A 612 -8.37 9.21 4.65
N CYS A 613 -9.16 9.11 3.57
CA CYS A 613 -8.99 8.09 2.55
C CYS A 613 -7.65 8.28 1.81
N ASN A 614 -6.80 7.24 1.81
CA ASN A 614 -5.52 7.27 1.11
C ASN A 614 -5.54 6.54 -0.25
N GLY A 615 -6.68 6.02 -0.69
CA GLY A 615 -6.80 5.38 -1.99
C GLY A 615 -6.22 3.96 -2.10
N CYS A 616 -5.93 3.27 -1.01
CA CYS A 616 -5.19 2.00 -1.00
C CYS A 616 -5.93 0.76 -1.55
N SER A 617 -7.19 0.86 -1.96
CA SER A 617 -8.03 -0.23 -2.48
C SER A 617 -8.28 -1.41 -1.52
N ALA A 618 -7.84 -1.37 -0.26
CA ALA A 618 -8.08 -2.46 0.71
C ALA A 618 -9.57 -2.78 0.89
N CYS A 619 -10.44 -1.75 0.87
CA CYS A 619 -11.89 -1.90 0.93
C CYS A 619 -12.46 -2.66 -0.29
N VAL A 620 -11.85 -2.50 -1.46
CA VAL A 620 -12.23 -3.19 -2.70
C VAL A 620 -11.92 -4.67 -2.59
N VAL A 621 -10.68 -5.02 -2.21
CA VAL A 621 -10.24 -6.42 -2.02
C VAL A 621 -11.08 -7.13 -0.95
N ALA A 622 -11.32 -6.47 0.19
CA ALA A 622 -12.15 -7.04 1.25
C ALA A 622 -13.60 -7.28 0.80
N CYS A 623 -14.13 -6.41 -0.08
CA CYS A 623 -15.46 -6.60 -0.66
C CYS A 623 -15.52 -7.80 -1.59
N TYR A 624 -14.47 -8.03 -2.41
CA TYR A 624 -14.36 -9.22 -3.26
C TYR A 624 -14.43 -10.51 -2.41
N ALA A 625 -13.61 -10.60 -1.37
CA ALA A 625 -13.53 -11.77 -0.51
C ALA A 625 -14.83 -12.01 0.28
N GLU A 626 -15.38 -10.96 0.90
CA GLU A 626 -16.59 -11.05 1.74
C GLU A 626 -17.82 -11.46 0.96
N ASN A 627 -17.95 -10.97 -0.28
CA ASN A 627 -19.21 -11.07 -1.03
C ASN A 627 -19.13 -12.05 -2.21
N ASN A 628 -18.13 -12.93 -2.26
CA ASN A 628 -17.92 -13.89 -3.34
C ASN A 628 -17.99 -13.22 -4.73
N ILE A 629 -17.31 -12.08 -4.89
CA ILE A 629 -17.30 -11.35 -6.16
C ILE A 629 -16.36 -12.11 -7.12
N PRO A 630 -16.86 -12.51 -8.29
CA PRO A 630 -16.07 -13.29 -9.24
C PRO A 630 -15.02 -12.43 -9.95
N VAL A 631 -13.94 -13.08 -10.37
CA VAL A 631 -12.90 -12.52 -11.24
C VAL A 631 -13.27 -12.80 -12.69
N VAL A 632 -13.17 -11.80 -13.55
CA VAL A 632 -13.54 -11.92 -14.97
C VAL A 632 -12.33 -11.97 -15.92
N GLY A 633 -11.16 -11.52 -15.50
CA GLY A 633 -9.91 -11.53 -16.25
C GLY A 633 -9.75 -10.34 -17.23
N LYS A 634 -8.54 -10.19 -17.79
CA LYS A 634 -8.12 -9.03 -18.60
C LYS A 634 -9.08 -8.71 -19.74
N ILE A 635 -9.42 -9.72 -20.56
CA ILE A 635 -10.22 -9.53 -21.78
C ILE A 635 -11.64 -9.04 -21.46
N ARG A 636 -12.26 -9.61 -20.43
CA ARG A 636 -13.63 -9.25 -20.04
C ARG A 636 -13.67 -7.88 -19.36
N THR A 637 -12.65 -7.54 -18.59
CA THR A 637 -12.51 -6.18 -18.03
C THR A 637 -12.35 -5.15 -19.15
N ALA A 638 -11.58 -5.45 -20.19
CA ALA A 638 -11.40 -4.55 -21.36
C ALA A 638 -12.71 -4.18 -22.07
N ILE A 639 -13.72 -5.03 -22.02
CA ILE A 639 -15.05 -4.78 -22.58
C ILE A 639 -16.09 -4.34 -21.54
N GLY A 640 -15.62 -3.82 -20.38
CA GLY A 640 -16.46 -3.22 -19.35
C GLY A 640 -17.32 -4.21 -18.57
N ARG A 641 -16.84 -5.45 -18.37
CA ARG A 641 -17.58 -6.52 -17.66
C ARG A 641 -17.01 -6.83 -16.28
N GLU A 642 -16.26 -5.89 -15.71
CA GLU A 642 -15.75 -5.97 -14.34
C GLU A 642 -16.89 -6.10 -13.33
N MET A 643 -16.64 -6.83 -12.23
CA MET A 643 -17.65 -7.15 -11.21
C MET A 643 -17.45 -6.40 -9.88
N SER A 644 -16.52 -5.49 -9.78
CA SER A 644 -16.24 -4.74 -8.56
C SER A 644 -17.48 -3.97 -8.05
N TRP A 645 -17.91 -4.24 -6.81
CA TRP A 645 -19.02 -3.53 -6.17
C TRP A 645 -18.60 -2.16 -5.64
N ILE A 646 -17.31 -1.96 -5.39
CA ILE A 646 -16.71 -0.70 -4.99
C ILE A 646 -15.69 -0.34 -6.06
N ARG A 647 -15.90 0.78 -6.76
CA ARG A 647 -14.85 1.41 -7.57
C ARG A 647 -14.12 2.42 -6.71
N LEU A 648 -12.81 2.46 -6.80
CA LEU A 648 -12.03 3.56 -6.27
C LEU A 648 -11.75 4.53 -7.40
N GLU A 649 -12.58 5.57 -7.51
CA GLU A 649 -12.39 6.63 -8.49
C GLU A 649 -11.16 7.46 -8.11
N ARG A 650 -10.35 7.82 -9.09
CA ARG A 650 -9.18 8.67 -8.93
C ARG A 650 -9.31 9.86 -9.86
N TYR A 651 -9.29 11.06 -9.31
CA TYR A 651 -9.35 12.31 -10.05
C TYR A 651 -8.06 13.09 -9.85
N ILE A 652 -7.58 13.72 -10.93
CA ILE A 652 -6.42 14.62 -10.94
C ILE A 652 -6.94 16.01 -11.25
N GLU A 653 -6.75 16.93 -10.31
CA GLU A 653 -7.14 18.35 -10.46
C GLU A 653 -5.89 19.23 -10.46
N GLY A 654 -5.93 20.38 -11.17
CA GLY A 654 -4.77 21.25 -11.35
C GLY A 654 -3.97 20.92 -12.62
N TYR A 655 -2.84 21.61 -12.80
CA TYR A 655 -2.00 21.52 -14.00
C TYR A 655 -0.51 21.55 -13.69
N GLY A 656 0.29 21.02 -14.61
CA GLY A 656 1.75 21.01 -14.51
C GLY A 656 2.22 20.35 -13.23
N ASP A 657 3.08 21.05 -12.50
CA ASP A 657 3.62 20.58 -11.22
C ASP A 657 2.71 20.92 -10.02
N ASP A 658 1.65 21.72 -10.26
CA ASP A 658 0.63 22.09 -9.26
C ASP A 658 -0.67 21.32 -9.48
N PHE A 659 -0.69 20.08 -9.07
CA PHE A 659 -1.88 19.23 -9.14
C PHE A 659 -2.13 18.53 -7.80
N GLU A 660 -3.35 18.03 -7.62
CA GLU A 660 -3.71 17.13 -6.53
C GLU A 660 -4.43 15.89 -7.05
N THR A 661 -4.30 14.81 -6.30
CA THR A 661 -5.07 13.59 -6.55
C THR A 661 -6.17 13.44 -5.50
N ARG A 662 -7.38 13.15 -5.94
CA ARG A 662 -8.54 12.90 -5.09
C ARG A 662 -9.05 11.49 -5.31
N PHE A 663 -9.25 10.75 -4.22
CA PHE A 663 -9.80 9.40 -4.24
C PHE A 663 -11.21 9.40 -3.71
N SER A 664 -12.13 8.72 -4.42
CA SER A 664 -13.52 8.57 -4.01
C SER A 664 -13.98 7.12 -4.14
N PRO A 665 -14.10 6.37 -3.03
CA PRO A 665 -14.73 5.06 -3.07
C PRO A 665 -16.20 5.19 -3.49
N MET A 666 -16.57 4.65 -4.65
CA MET A 666 -17.93 4.71 -5.21
C MET A 666 -18.58 3.34 -5.18
N LEU A 667 -19.67 3.23 -4.43
CA LEU A 667 -20.44 2.00 -4.22
C LEU A 667 -21.95 2.30 -4.28
N CYS A 668 -22.81 1.26 -4.15
CA CYS A 668 -24.25 1.49 -4.13
C CYS A 668 -24.63 2.42 -2.97
N GLN A 669 -25.25 3.56 -3.30
CA GLN A 669 -25.58 4.61 -2.38
C GLN A 669 -26.84 4.32 -1.53
N GLN A 670 -27.48 3.17 -1.70
CA GLN A 670 -28.73 2.78 -0.99
C GLN A 670 -29.77 3.90 -1.00
N CYS A 671 -29.98 4.51 -2.18
CA CYS A 671 -30.74 5.73 -2.39
C CYS A 671 -32.19 5.62 -1.87
N GLY A 672 -32.68 6.63 -1.13
CA GLY A 672 -34.07 6.72 -0.68
C GLY A 672 -35.03 6.84 -1.86
N ASN A 673 -34.65 7.59 -2.90
CA ASN A 673 -35.37 7.70 -4.17
C ASN A 673 -34.63 6.93 -5.26
N ALA A 674 -34.63 5.60 -5.18
CA ALA A 674 -33.80 4.76 -6.02
C ALA A 674 -34.34 4.65 -7.46
N GLY A 675 -33.69 5.33 -8.41
CA GLY A 675 -34.03 5.27 -9.83
C GLY A 675 -33.94 3.85 -10.43
N CYS A 676 -33.20 2.95 -9.81
CA CYS A 676 -33.09 1.56 -10.22
C CYS A 676 -34.33 0.72 -9.86
N GLU A 677 -35.16 1.16 -8.91
CA GLU A 677 -36.36 0.42 -8.47
C GLU A 677 -37.50 0.62 -9.46
N THR A 678 -37.72 1.87 -9.88
CA THR A 678 -38.84 2.25 -10.75
C THR A 678 -38.77 1.64 -12.14
N VAL A 679 -37.60 1.26 -12.59
CA VAL A 679 -37.36 0.70 -13.93
C VAL A 679 -37.22 -0.82 -13.94
N CYS A 680 -37.32 -1.48 -12.80
CA CYS A 680 -37.24 -2.94 -12.73
C CYS A 680 -38.58 -3.59 -13.08
N PRO A 681 -38.69 -4.31 -14.20
CA PRO A 681 -39.98 -4.83 -14.66
C PRO A 681 -40.56 -5.94 -13.77
N VAL A 682 -39.71 -6.56 -12.94
CA VAL A 682 -40.06 -7.67 -12.06
C VAL A 682 -39.97 -7.35 -10.58
N TYR A 683 -39.72 -6.07 -10.26
CA TYR A 683 -39.55 -5.62 -8.87
C TYR A 683 -38.49 -6.45 -8.09
N ALA A 684 -37.39 -6.80 -8.76
CA ALA A 684 -36.28 -7.52 -8.16
C ALA A 684 -35.42 -6.62 -7.27
N THR A 685 -35.50 -5.31 -7.46
CA THR A 685 -34.84 -4.33 -6.60
C THR A 685 -35.89 -3.44 -5.93
N TYR A 686 -35.81 -3.29 -4.63
CA TYR A 686 -36.81 -2.57 -3.81
C TYR A 686 -36.20 -2.13 -2.48
N HIS A 687 -36.84 -1.18 -1.80
CA HIS A 687 -36.50 -0.81 -0.43
C HIS A 687 -37.07 -1.77 0.61
N ASN A 688 -36.22 -2.20 1.54
CA ASN A 688 -36.70 -2.87 2.75
C ASN A 688 -36.99 -1.81 3.85
N PRO A 689 -37.68 -2.21 4.95
CA PRO A 689 -38.00 -1.30 6.06
C PRO A 689 -36.77 -0.72 6.79
N GLU A 690 -35.58 -1.26 6.59
CA GLU A 690 -34.31 -0.79 7.19
C GLU A 690 -33.53 0.16 6.26
N GLY A 691 -34.16 0.62 5.19
CA GLY A 691 -33.54 1.58 4.24
C GLY A 691 -32.58 0.96 3.24
N LEU A 692 -32.46 -0.36 3.17
CA LEU A 692 -31.60 -1.01 2.20
C LEU A 692 -32.33 -1.13 0.86
N ASN A 693 -31.68 -0.68 -0.22
CA ASN A 693 -32.06 -1.05 -1.57
C ASN A 693 -31.68 -2.50 -1.80
N ALA A 694 -32.58 -3.42 -1.48
CA ALA A 694 -32.36 -4.86 -1.58
C ALA A 694 -32.37 -5.34 -3.04
N MET A 695 -31.71 -6.48 -3.28
CA MET A 695 -31.73 -7.17 -4.56
C MET A 695 -32.20 -8.61 -4.34
N ILE A 696 -33.33 -8.99 -4.96
CA ILE A 696 -33.84 -10.35 -4.94
C ILE A 696 -33.33 -11.03 -6.21
N TYR A 697 -32.25 -11.78 -6.08
CA TYR A 697 -31.56 -12.38 -7.23
C TYR A 697 -32.48 -13.33 -8.02
N ASN A 698 -33.29 -14.14 -7.35
CA ASN A 698 -34.20 -15.10 -7.99
C ASN A 698 -35.34 -14.44 -8.82
N ARG A 699 -35.62 -13.15 -8.59
CA ARG A 699 -36.57 -12.39 -9.43
C ARG A 699 -35.93 -11.71 -10.61
N CYS A 700 -34.60 -11.54 -10.61
CA CYS A 700 -33.91 -10.81 -11.66
C CYS A 700 -33.95 -11.61 -12.96
N VAL A 701 -34.48 -10.97 -14.01
CA VAL A 701 -34.51 -11.51 -15.38
C VAL A 701 -33.47 -10.88 -16.33
N GLY A 702 -32.53 -10.11 -15.78
CA GLY A 702 -31.39 -9.61 -16.54
C GLY A 702 -31.69 -8.48 -17.52
N THR A 703 -32.78 -7.73 -17.35
CA THR A 703 -33.12 -6.59 -18.25
C THR A 703 -32.07 -5.49 -18.23
N ARG A 704 -31.29 -5.34 -17.13
CA ARG A 704 -30.19 -4.36 -16.93
C ARG A 704 -30.60 -2.88 -16.95
N TYR A 705 -31.87 -2.54 -17.12
CA TYR A 705 -32.29 -1.14 -17.10
C TYR A 705 -31.92 -0.45 -15.77
N CYS A 706 -31.95 -1.18 -14.66
CA CYS A 706 -31.49 -0.65 -13.37
C CYS A 706 -30.02 -0.22 -13.35
N SER A 707 -29.16 -0.82 -14.17
CA SER A 707 -27.78 -0.39 -14.35
C SER A 707 -27.70 0.92 -15.15
N ASN A 708 -28.49 1.02 -16.23
CA ASN A 708 -28.54 2.23 -17.05
C ASN A 708 -29.09 3.42 -16.28
N ASN A 709 -30.12 3.20 -15.43
CA ASN A 709 -30.76 4.25 -14.67
C ASN A 709 -30.08 4.57 -13.30
N CYS A 710 -29.01 3.86 -12.98
CA CYS A 710 -28.20 4.20 -11.83
C CYS A 710 -27.27 5.37 -12.14
N ALA A 711 -27.45 6.52 -11.49
CA ALA A 711 -26.59 7.69 -11.69
C ALA A 711 -25.14 7.41 -11.31
N TYR A 712 -24.93 6.61 -10.27
CA TYR A 712 -23.59 6.25 -9.76
C TYR A 712 -22.91 5.10 -10.51
N LYS A 713 -23.62 4.43 -11.44
CA LYS A 713 -23.08 3.32 -12.25
C LYS A 713 -22.42 2.19 -11.43
N VAL A 714 -23.06 1.79 -10.34
CA VAL A 714 -22.52 0.83 -9.34
C VAL A 714 -23.27 -0.50 -9.32
N ARG A 715 -23.95 -0.83 -10.38
CA ARG A 715 -24.66 -2.11 -10.54
C ARG A 715 -23.95 -2.96 -11.58
N ARG A 716 -23.63 -4.22 -11.21
CA ARG A 716 -22.83 -5.16 -12.02
C ARG A 716 -23.71 -6.30 -12.48
N PHE A 717 -23.47 -6.75 -13.69
CA PHE A 717 -24.25 -7.83 -14.31
C PHE A 717 -23.37 -9.07 -14.50
N ASN A 718 -23.88 -10.23 -14.10
CA ASN A 718 -23.23 -11.52 -14.30
C ASN A 718 -23.43 -11.97 -15.75
N TRP A 719 -22.40 -11.78 -16.56
CA TRP A 719 -22.41 -12.15 -17.99
C TRP A 719 -22.06 -13.61 -18.23
N PHE A 720 -21.50 -14.28 -17.19
CA PHE A 720 -20.94 -15.63 -17.30
C PHE A 720 -21.30 -16.43 -16.07
N ASP A 721 -21.31 -17.75 -16.19
CA ASP A 721 -21.22 -18.65 -15.07
C ASP A 721 -19.76 -18.72 -14.59
N TYR A 722 -19.57 -18.72 -13.28
CA TYR A 722 -18.27 -18.80 -12.67
C TYR A 722 -18.12 -20.16 -12.02
N GLU A 723 -17.12 -20.92 -12.48
CA GLU A 723 -16.82 -22.24 -11.95
C GLU A 723 -15.78 -22.16 -10.84
N PHE A 724 -16.05 -22.86 -9.75
CA PHE A 724 -15.13 -23.02 -8.63
C PHE A 724 -14.84 -24.52 -8.44
N PRO A 725 -14.02 -25.12 -9.33
CA PRO A 725 -13.68 -26.55 -9.18
C PRO A 725 -12.91 -26.76 -7.87
N ALA A 726 -13.12 -27.90 -7.23
CA ALA A 726 -12.42 -28.24 -6.01
C ALA A 726 -10.88 -28.19 -6.23
N PRO A 727 -10.11 -27.60 -5.29
CA PRO A 727 -10.49 -27.07 -3.98
C PRO A 727 -10.88 -25.57 -3.98
N LEU A 728 -11.02 -24.90 -5.13
CA LEU A 728 -11.30 -23.46 -5.23
C LEU A 728 -12.66 -23.06 -4.65
N ASP A 729 -13.60 -23.98 -4.58
CA ASP A 729 -14.88 -23.78 -3.91
C ASP A 729 -14.74 -23.48 -2.41
N GLN A 730 -13.66 -23.92 -1.77
CA GLN A 730 -13.38 -23.70 -0.35
C GLN A 730 -13.00 -22.22 -0.03
N GLN A 731 -12.64 -21.42 -1.02
CA GLN A 731 -12.40 -19.98 -0.83
C GLN A 731 -13.69 -19.16 -0.62
N LEU A 732 -14.85 -19.73 -0.95
CA LEU A 732 -16.10 -19.02 -0.93
C LEU A 732 -16.59 -18.78 0.50
N ASN A 733 -17.10 -17.57 0.76
CA ASN A 733 -17.79 -17.23 2.00
C ASN A 733 -19.15 -17.94 2.01
N THR A 734 -19.33 -18.87 2.93
CA THR A 734 -20.55 -19.70 3.05
C THR A 734 -21.76 -18.93 3.55
N THR A 735 -21.59 -17.71 4.09
CA THR A 735 -22.69 -16.89 4.60
C THR A 735 -23.43 -16.11 3.52
N ILE A 736 -22.90 -16.09 2.30
CA ILE A 736 -23.50 -15.44 1.13
C ILE A 736 -23.44 -16.35 -0.09
N THR A 737 -24.52 -16.37 -0.87
CA THR A 737 -24.57 -17.19 -2.09
C THR A 737 -23.70 -16.61 -3.20
N THR A 738 -23.15 -17.47 -4.06
CA THR A 738 -22.69 -17.10 -5.38
C THR A 738 -23.87 -16.74 -6.27
N ARG A 739 -23.65 -15.85 -7.25
CA ARG A 739 -24.71 -15.47 -8.21
C ARG A 739 -24.34 -16.04 -9.56
N GLU A 740 -25.37 -16.50 -10.24
CA GLU A 740 -25.25 -17.13 -11.55
C GLU A 740 -25.37 -16.10 -12.69
N VAL A 741 -25.13 -16.56 -13.92
CA VAL A 741 -25.31 -15.74 -15.13
C VAL A 741 -26.74 -15.16 -15.20
N GLY A 742 -26.85 -13.95 -15.72
CA GLY A 742 -28.15 -13.34 -16.02
C GLY A 742 -28.73 -12.47 -14.91
N VAL A 743 -28.06 -12.33 -13.76
CA VAL A 743 -28.55 -11.50 -12.64
C VAL A 743 -27.65 -10.31 -12.35
N MET A 744 -28.25 -9.26 -11.79
CA MET A 744 -27.54 -8.06 -11.36
C MET A 744 -27.01 -8.20 -9.93
N GLU A 745 -25.84 -7.64 -9.68
CA GLU A 745 -25.23 -7.51 -8.34
C GLU A 745 -24.93 -6.06 -7.98
N LYS A 746 -24.81 -5.81 -6.71
CA LYS A 746 -24.38 -4.51 -6.16
C LYS A 746 -24.02 -4.62 -4.69
N CYS A 747 -23.41 -3.59 -4.11
CA CYS A 747 -23.18 -3.50 -2.67
C CYS A 747 -24.51 -3.62 -1.90
N THR A 748 -24.53 -4.50 -0.89
CA THR A 748 -25.65 -4.79 -0.01
C THR A 748 -25.46 -4.22 1.41
N PHE A 749 -24.41 -3.43 1.65
CA PHE A 749 -23.91 -3.07 2.98
C PHE A 749 -23.57 -4.30 3.85
N CYS A 750 -23.07 -5.38 3.22
CA CYS A 750 -22.78 -6.65 3.91
C CYS A 750 -24.00 -7.15 4.70
N VAL A 751 -25.14 -7.30 4.04
CA VAL A 751 -26.42 -7.69 4.67
C VAL A 751 -26.30 -8.96 5.52
N GLN A 752 -25.40 -9.89 5.18
CA GLN A 752 -25.08 -11.07 5.97
C GLN A 752 -24.55 -10.68 7.37
N ARG A 753 -23.63 -9.70 7.45
CA ARG A 753 -23.09 -9.21 8.73
C ARG A 753 -24.15 -8.49 9.57
N ILE A 754 -25.00 -7.68 8.92
CA ILE A 754 -26.16 -7.05 9.59
C ILE A 754 -27.05 -8.12 10.22
N LYS A 755 -27.38 -9.18 9.46
CA LYS A 755 -28.23 -10.27 9.95
C LYS A 755 -27.60 -11.01 11.12
N THR A 756 -26.30 -11.37 10.98
CA THR A 756 -25.57 -12.07 12.05
C THR A 756 -25.59 -11.26 13.35
N ALA A 757 -25.18 -9.98 13.31
CA ALA A 757 -25.16 -9.13 14.50
C ALA A 757 -26.57 -8.98 15.14
N LYS A 758 -27.62 -8.87 14.32
CA LYS A 758 -29.02 -8.84 14.82
C LYS A 758 -29.41 -10.14 15.49
N TYR A 759 -29.02 -11.30 14.96
CA TYR A 759 -29.28 -12.58 15.58
C TYR A 759 -28.54 -12.73 16.90
N ASP A 760 -27.28 -12.31 16.95
CA ASP A 760 -26.48 -12.38 18.17
C ASP A 760 -27.04 -11.50 19.28
N ALA A 761 -27.38 -10.24 18.96
CA ALA A 761 -28.04 -9.34 19.93
C ALA A 761 -29.38 -9.92 20.44
N LYS A 762 -30.21 -10.46 19.53
CA LYS A 762 -31.46 -11.11 19.89
C LYS A 762 -31.24 -12.32 20.79
N ASN A 763 -30.24 -13.16 20.52
CA ASN A 763 -29.90 -14.31 21.34
C ASN A 763 -29.45 -13.91 22.75
N LEU A 764 -28.82 -12.72 22.86
CA LEU A 764 -28.45 -12.12 24.15
C LEU A 764 -29.60 -11.38 24.83
N GLY A 765 -30.81 -11.34 24.23
CA GLY A 765 -32.00 -10.69 24.79
C GLY A 765 -31.87 -9.15 24.87
N ARG A 766 -31.09 -8.51 24.00
CA ARG A 766 -30.89 -7.06 23.97
C ARG A 766 -31.00 -6.48 22.55
N ASP A 767 -31.07 -5.17 22.46
CA ASP A 767 -30.99 -4.46 21.19
C ASP A 767 -29.56 -4.44 20.66
N LEU A 768 -29.42 -4.20 19.36
CA LEU A 768 -28.15 -4.06 18.69
C LEU A 768 -27.50 -2.71 19.05
N GLU A 769 -26.23 -2.72 19.45
CA GLU A 769 -25.47 -1.54 19.82
C GLU A 769 -24.66 -0.96 18.64
N ASP A 770 -24.33 0.36 18.69
CA ASP A 770 -23.51 1.01 17.67
C ASP A 770 -22.11 0.38 17.64
N GLY A 771 -21.64 0.03 16.44
CA GLY A 771 -20.35 -0.59 16.21
C GLY A 771 -20.34 -2.13 16.23
N GLU A 772 -21.45 -2.81 16.52
CA GLU A 772 -21.55 -4.27 16.41
C GLU A 772 -21.65 -4.73 14.95
N VAL A 773 -22.24 -3.92 14.08
CA VAL A 773 -22.22 -4.16 12.65
C VAL A 773 -21.03 -3.45 12.03
N VAL A 774 -20.04 -4.20 11.56
CA VAL A 774 -18.87 -3.68 10.86
C VAL A 774 -18.82 -4.29 9.47
N THR A 775 -18.98 -3.45 8.43
CA THR A 775 -18.88 -3.90 7.04
C THR A 775 -17.43 -4.30 6.71
N ALA A 776 -17.24 -5.20 5.75
CA ALA A 776 -15.89 -5.66 5.36
C ALA A 776 -14.98 -4.49 4.94
N CYS A 777 -15.51 -3.53 4.19
CA CYS A 777 -14.76 -2.35 3.77
C CYS A 777 -14.37 -1.43 4.93
N GLN A 778 -15.23 -1.30 5.97
CA GLN A 778 -14.89 -0.55 7.19
C GLN A 778 -13.83 -1.28 8.01
N GLN A 779 -13.99 -2.59 8.19
CA GLN A 779 -13.08 -3.42 9.00
C GLN A 779 -11.64 -3.35 8.49
N THR A 780 -11.47 -3.43 7.18
CA THR A 780 -10.15 -3.44 6.55
C THR A 780 -9.52 -2.05 6.38
N CYS A 781 -10.30 -0.96 6.54
CA CYS A 781 -9.81 0.39 6.27
C CYS A 781 -8.70 0.81 7.25
N PRO A 782 -7.43 0.92 6.81
CA PRO A 782 -6.32 1.25 7.71
C PRO A 782 -6.42 2.65 8.28
N THR A 783 -7.01 3.59 7.55
CA THR A 783 -7.14 5.00 7.93
C THR A 783 -8.42 5.32 8.69
N LYS A 784 -9.33 4.36 8.87
CA LYS A 784 -10.68 4.56 9.44
C LYS A 784 -11.48 5.66 8.71
N ALA A 785 -11.37 5.70 7.39
CA ALA A 785 -12.12 6.65 6.57
C ALA A 785 -13.61 6.28 6.44
N ILE A 786 -13.97 5.01 6.64
CA ILE A 786 -15.33 4.50 6.48
C ILE A 786 -15.96 4.28 7.85
N THR A 787 -17.16 4.82 8.05
CA THR A 787 -17.99 4.57 9.24
C THR A 787 -19.37 4.10 8.79
N PHE A 788 -19.87 3.01 9.37
CA PHE A 788 -21.18 2.42 9.08
C PHE A 788 -21.99 2.30 10.36
N GLY A 789 -23.31 2.45 10.27
CA GLY A 789 -24.19 2.29 11.43
C GLY A 789 -25.65 2.66 11.13
N ASN A 790 -26.43 2.83 12.20
CA ASN A 790 -27.85 3.19 12.14
C ASN A 790 -28.03 4.70 12.16
N LEU A 791 -28.54 5.29 11.07
CA LEU A 791 -28.85 6.71 10.98
C LEU A 791 -30.06 7.16 11.83
N MET A 792 -30.85 6.22 12.36
CA MET A 792 -31.95 6.55 13.27
C MET A 792 -31.50 6.69 14.72
N ASP A 793 -30.31 6.26 15.03
CA ASP A 793 -29.70 6.47 16.33
C ASP A 793 -28.84 7.74 16.29
N PRO A 794 -29.28 8.85 16.91
CA PRO A 794 -28.53 10.11 16.89
C PRO A 794 -27.19 9.99 17.62
N GLU A 795 -27.04 9.05 18.54
CA GLU A 795 -25.80 8.81 19.27
C GLU A 795 -24.79 7.95 18.49
N SER A 796 -25.22 7.30 17.41
CA SER A 796 -24.33 6.49 16.58
C SER A 796 -23.24 7.32 15.92
N LYS A 797 -22.07 6.69 15.72
CA LYS A 797 -20.95 7.37 15.04
C LYS A 797 -21.28 7.81 13.61
N VAL A 798 -22.08 7.04 12.90
CA VAL A 798 -22.48 7.38 11.53
C VAL A 798 -23.40 8.58 11.53
N SER A 799 -24.36 8.68 12.44
CA SER A 799 -25.27 9.84 12.57
C SER A 799 -24.50 11.10 12.94
N LYS A 800 -23.61 11.03 13.93
CA LYS A 800 -22.75 12.14 14.31
C LYS A 800 -21.85 12.63 13.17
N ASN A 801 -21.44 11.75 12.28
CA ASN A 801 -20.68 12.13 11.09
C ASN A 801 -21.58 12.64 9.93
N ALA A 802 -22.83 12.17 9.83
CA ALA A 802 -23.75 12.47 8.73
C ALA A 802 -24.76 13.58 9.06
N LEU A 803 -25.17 13.76 10.33
CA LEU A 803 -26.27 14.61 10.78
C LEU A 803 -25.80 15.83 11.58
N LEU A 804 -24.84 16.58 11.14
CA LEU A 804 -24.80 18.04 11.29
C LEU A 804 -24.73 18.67 12.71
N ASP A 805 -24.57 17.97 13.81
CA ASP A 805 -24.41 18.60 15.13
C ASP A 805 -22.99 19.02 15.47
N ASP A 806 -22.00 18.51 14.73
CA ASP A 806 -20.61 18.88 14.86
C ASP A 806 -20.29 19.99 13.87
N SER A 807 -20.05 21.22 14.36
CA SER A 807 -19.75 22.39 13.54
C SER A 807 -18.53 22.17 12.62
N GLU A 808 -17.55 21.38 13.04
CA GLU A 808 -16.37 21.08 12.23
C GLU A 808 -16.67 20.18 11.02
N LYS A 809 -17.69 19.34 11.11
CA LYS A 809 -18.05 18.40 10.04
C LYS A 809 -19.14 18.94 9.13
N ARG A 810 -19.96 19.87 9.61
CA ARG A 810 -21.10 20.42 8.86
C ARG A 810 -20.70 20.94 7.48
N ASP A 811 -19.61 21.68 7.40
CA ASP A 811 -19.17 22.30 6.15
C ASP A 811 -18.37 21.36 5.24
N ARG A 812 -17.98 20.18 5.75
CA ARG A 812 -17.32 19.12 4.99
C ARG A 812 -18.28 18.11 4.37
N GLN A 813 -19.52 18.02 4.86
CA GLN A 813 -20.48 17.02 4.40
C GLN A 813 -21.02 17.38 3.02
N TYR A 814 -21.20 16.35 2.18
CA TYR A 814 -21.91 16.47 0.93
C TYR A 814 -22.47 15.13 0.46
N GLU A 815 -23.44 15.21 -0.42
CA GLU A 815 -23.97 14.07 -1.15
C GLU A 815 -23.52 14.14 -2.60
N VAL A 816 -23.00 13.05 -3.12
CA VAL A 816 -22.62 12.98 -4.53
C VAL A 816 -23.87 13.03 -5.41
N LEU A 817 -23.92 13.95 -6.39
CA LEU A 817 -25.05 14.17 -7.31
C LEU A 817 -26.36 14.51 -6.58
N ALA A 818 -26.30 15.33 -5.54
CA ALA A 818 -27.48 15.73 -4.73
C ALA A 818 -28.60 16.36 -5.58
N GLU A 819 -28.24 17.05 -6.67
CA GLU A 819 -29.17 17.68 -7.62
C GLU A 819 -30.12 16.70 -8.32
N LEU A 820 -29.76 15.39 -8.36
CA LEU A 820 -30.63 14.35 -8.92
C LEU A 820 -31.67 13.85 -7.92
N ASN A 821 -31.63 14.31 -6.68
CA ASN A 821 -32.56 13.96 -5.60
C ASN A 821 -32.73 12.43 -5.37
N TYR A 822 -31.65 11.67 -5.51
CA TYR A 822 -31.67 10.23 -5.23
C TYR A 822 -31.65 9.91 -3.72
N LYS A 823 -31.37 10.88 -2.86
CA LYS A 823 -31.31 10.75 -1.40
C LYS A 823 -30.41 9.57 -0.97
N PRO A 824 -29.11 9.65 -1.22
CA PRO A 824 -28.18 8.60 -0.84
C PRO A 824 -28.14 8.40 0.68
N ALA A 825 -27.91 7.17 1.12
CA ALA A 825 -27.64 6.82 2.52
C ALA A 825 -26.12 6.87 2.83
N ILE A 826 -25.33 7.35 1.90
CA ILE A 826 -23.88 7.58 2.07
C ILE A 826 -23.64 9.08 2.04
N THR A 827 -23.03 9.58 3.11
CA THR A 827 -22.53 10.96 3.20
C THR A 827 -21.03 10.95 3.03
N TYR A 828 -20.51 11.81 2.16
CA TYR A 828 -19.08 12.01 2.01
C TYR A 828 -18.63 13.23 2.80
N LEU A 829 -17.40 13.18 3.33
CA LEU A 829 -16.73 14.32 3.91
C LEU A 829 -15.65 14.81 2.93
N LYS A 830 -15.69 16.08 2.54
CA LYS A 830 -14.74 16.71 1.61
C LYS A 830 -13.29 16.50 2.03
N LYS A 831 -12.39 16.34 1.07
CA LYS A 831 -10.95 16.44 1.30
C LYS A 831 -10.64 17.87 1.75
N VAL A 832 -9.76 18.04 2.71
CA VAL A 832 -9.34 19.36 3.20
C VAL A 832 -7.92 19.63 2.73
N ASN A 833 -7.72 20.73 2.04
CA ASN A 833 -6.43 21.16 1.54
C ASN A 833 -5.86 22.27 2.42
N THR A 834 -4.54 22.38 2.50
CA THR A 834 -3.84 23.49 3.19
C THR A 834 -3.62 24.69 2.27
N ARG A 835 -3.90 24.54 0.98
CA ARG A 835 -3.81 25.58 -0.06
C ARG A 835 -4.91 25.39 -1.10
N VAL A 836 -5.22 26.45 -1.83
CA VAL A 836 -6.10 26.38 -3.00
C VAL A 836 -5.32 25.72 -4.14
N VAL A 837 -5.86 24.63 -4.69
CA VAL A 837 -5.43 24.08 -5.98
C VAL A 837 -6.39 24.64 -7.01
N VAL A 838 -5.89 25.42 -7.95
CA VAL A 838 -6.71 26.05 -8.99
C VAL A 838 -7.27 24.94 -9.87
N GLY A 839 -8.55 24.63 -9.69
CA GLY A 839 -9.30 23.76 -10.56
C GLY A 839 -9.50 24.37 -11.95
N TYR A 840 -10.00 23.58 -12.89
CA TYR A 840 -10.44 24.05 -14.19
C TYR A 840 -11.62 25.00 -13.96
N GLU A 841 -11.38 26.31 -13.87
CA GLU A 841 -12.42 27.28 -14.17
C GLU A 841 -12.75 27.11 -15.64
N SER A 842 -13.97 26.69 -15.95
CA SER A 842 -14.51 26.82 -17.31
C SER A 842 -14.46 28.31 -17.63
N ASP A 843 -13.46 28.72 -18.39
CA ASP A 843 -13.47 30.00 -19.04
C ASP A 843 -14.73 30.11 -19.92
N SER A 844 -15.81 30.49 -19.29
CA SER A 844 -17.02 30.93 -20.00
C SER A 844 -16.83 32.34 -20.51
N HIS A 845 -15.73 32.64 -21.19
CA HIS A 845 -15.63 33.81 -22.10
C HIS A 845 -14.27 33.80 -22.83
N GLY A 846 -14.34 33.51 -24.12
CA GLY A 846 -13.26 33.83 -25.03
C GLY A 846 -12.65 32.65 -25.76
N SER A 847 -13.41 32.08 -26.65
CA SER A 847 -13.04 31.38 -27.88
C SER A 847 -11.66 31.71 -28.42
N GLN A 848 -10.78 30.73 -28.46
CA GLN A 848 -9.96 30.37 -29.63
C GLN A 848 -9.70 28.89 -29.59
N GLU A 849 -10.57 28.12 -30.22
CA GLU A 849 -10.28 26.77 -30.67
C GLU A 849 -9.19 26.84 -31.73
N PRO A 850 -8.14 26.01 -31.68
CA PRO A 850 -7.34 25.78 -32.85
C PRO A 850 -8.20 24.94 -33.81
N GLU A 851 -8.43 25.47 -35.01
CA GLU A 851 -9.09 24.79 -36.12
C GLU A 851 -8.51 23.37 -36.29
N GLN A 852 -9.35 22.37 -36.02
CA GLN A 852 -9.09 21.02 -36.48
C GLN A 852 -9.39 20.96 -37.99
N SER A 853 -8.35 20.91 -38.80
CA SER A 853 -8.47 20.56 -40.19
C SER A 853 -8.99 19.12 -40.34
N HIS A 854 -10.21 18.97 -40.78
CA HIS A 854 -10.74 17.72 -41.27
C HIS A 854 -10.06 17.37 -42.61
N GLY A 855 -9.37 16.21 -42.63
CA GLY A 855 -8.87 15.56 -43.83
C GLY A 855 -8.73 14.08 -43.54
#